data_a96db82ac97c036b75816f94f1bc42d9
#
_entry.id   a96db82ac97c036b75816f94f1bc42d9
#
_cell.length_a   1.000
_cell.length_b   1.000
_cell.length_c   1.000
_cell.angle_alpha   90.00
_cell.angle_beta   90.00
_cell.angle_gamma   90.00
#
_symmetry.space_group_name_H-M   'P 1'
#
loop_
_entity.id
_entity.type
_entity.pdbx_description
1 polymer ?
#
loop_
_entity_poly.entity_id
_entity_poly.type
_entity_poly.pdbx_seq_one_letter_code
_entity_poly.pdbx_strand_id
1 'polypeptide(L)'
;MPLPISLSIICRTFYSLTVFWFTNAALDLIKNKQVQAIIGPQSSVQADFIIDLGNKSHVPIISFSATSPSLSSIRRPYFIRAAQNDSSQVNAISAVVQAFGWREAVLIYVDNEFGEGIIPSLTDALEEVDTRVPYRSLIPPSATDNQIGQELYKLKTMQTRVFIVHMLPTLGSRLFAKAKEAGMMGRGYVWILTSGITDLLSFVDSSVVAISMQGVLGIKTYVPDTRNLDNFMVQWKKKFQQENPSVLSPPLNIFGYYAYDAARALAMAVEEMGTVNFTFQILNASTDATDLDTIGVSQNGEKLLQELANMTFMGLTGNFSLVDGQLESSVFQIVNINGNAARGIGFWTVKNGLLRNLNPFDTSKYSTSKSNLGTIIWPGDSTSVPKGWEFPTTRKSLKILVPVKDDFNQFVTVTYDPTTNTSQVTGYCIDIFQAVIEKLPYALTYELIPFTLPNGSSAGSYNDMIDQVYYQNYDAVVGDTTILANRSLHVDFTLPYTESGVAMLVPYEDNKSKNAWVFLKPLTWDLWLTSGCFFVFIALVVWILEHRINEDFRGPTTHQVGTSLWFSFSTMVFAQMQNSQPTITDVYQLLNSGERVGYQNGGFIHEMLKQMKFDDYRLVSYKSAEECDALLSKGSSKGGIAAAIDEVPYIRLILSQYCNKYLTIPTFKTAGFGFVFPKGSPLVPDISRAILNITEGPNMTKIEKAWFTSETNCLESTPSSSSNSLGLDSFWGLFVIAGVVAVLALLIYMVMFVKRNWRVITSSSASLWQKIVALGRRF
;
A
#
# COMPACT_ATOMS: atom_id res chain seq x y z
N MET A 1 36.90 56.80 -14.11
CA MET A 1 35.87 57.47 -14.90
C MET A 1 34.59 56.65 -14.74
N PRO A 2 33.49 57.21 -14.22
CA PRO A 2 32.24 56.46 -14.14
C PRO A 2 31.62 56.39 -15.52
N LEU A 3 31.44 55.15 -16.00
CA LEU A 3 30.64 54.87 -17.19
C LEU A 3 29.13 55.21 -16.85
N PRO A 4 28.39 55.85 -17.74
CA PRO A 4 26.97 56.12 -17.51
C PRO A 4 26.18 54.85 -17.79
N ILE A 5 26.08 53.99 -16.81
CA ILE A 5 25.08 52.90 -16.82
C ILE A 5 23.76 53.54 -16.45
N SER A 6 22.99 53.95 -17.45
CA SER A 6 21.61 54.33 -17.22
C SER A 6 20.76 53.08 -16.97
N LEU A 7 20.69 52.66 -15.73
CA LEU A 7 19.76 51.63 -15.31
C LEU A 7 18.35 52.23 -15.32
N SER A 8 17.63 52.12 -16.42
CA SER A 8 16.23 52.50 -16.50
C SER A 8 15.35 51.43 -15.86
N ILE A 9 15.20 51.49 -14.54
CA ILE A 9 14.23 50.65 -13.83
C ILE A 9 12.87 51.35 -13.95
N ILE A 10 12.03 50.84 -14.86
CA ILE A 10 10.64 51.32 -14.98
C ILE A 10 9.75 50.48 -14.06
N CYS A 11 9.55 50.93 -12.82
CA CYS A 11 8.55 50.36 -11.92
C CYS A 11 7.32 51.29 -11.94
N ARG A 12 6.33 51.01 -12.78
CA ARG A 12 5.01 51.66 -12.73
C ARG A 12 3.91 50.59 -12.58
N THR A 13 3.25 50.64 -11.45
CA THR A 13 2.08 49.86 -11.11
C THR A 13 0.84 50.45 -11.81
N PHE A 14 0.32 49.73 -12.84
CA PHE A 14 -1.06 49.91 -13.30
C PHE A 14 -1.61 48.56 -13.78
N TYR A 15 -2.68 48.10 -13.14
CA TYR A 15 -3.45 46.91 -13.53
C TYR A 15 -4.38 47.25 -14.72
N SER A 16 -4.49 46.33 -15.68
CA SER A 16 -5.50 46.14 -16.73
C SER A 16 -5.28 46.59 -18.17
N LEU A 17 -4.27 47.39 -18.52
CA LEU A 17 -3.90 47.63 -19.93
C LEU A 17 -2.47 47.10 -20.22
N THR A 18 -2.01 46.12 -19.46
CA THR A 18 -0.61 45.96 -19.09
C THR A 18 0.23 45.11 -20.05
N VAL A 19 -0.34 44.10 -20.73
CA VAL A 19 0.48 43.24 -21.60
C VAL A 19 0.99 44.01 -22.80
N PHE A 20 0.14 44.78 -23.43
CA PHE A 20 0.48 45.58 -24.60
C PHE A 20 1.52 46.69 -24.30
N TRP A 21 1.43 47.34 -23.13
CA TRP A 21 2.40 48.35 -22.72
C TRP A 21 3.78 47.79 -22.43
N PHE A 22 3.85 46.60 -21.76
CA PHE A 22 5.14 45.97 -21.41
C PHE A 22 5.82 45.38 -22.65
N THR A 23 5.06 44.83 -23.60
CA THR A 23 5.60 44.33 -24.86
C THR A 23 6.15 45.49 -25.71
N ASN A 24 5.45 46.59 -25.81
CA ASN A 24 5.94 47.81 -26.51
C ASN A 24 7.15 48.40 -25.80
N ALA A 25 7.19 48.42 -24.47
CA ALA A 25 8.33 48.90 -23.72
C ALA A 25 9.57 48.01 -23.94
N ALA A 26 9.42 46.69 -23.95
CA ALA A 26 10.52 45.77 -24.25
C ALA A 26 11.03 45.92 -25.67
N LEU A 27 10.11 46.11 -26.63
CA LEU A 27 10.48 46.38 -28.03
C LEU A 27 11.24 47.71 -28.17
N ASP A 28 10.79 48.77 -27.50
CA ASP A 28 11.46 50.09 -27.48
C ASP A 28 12.88 49.97 -26.86
N LEU A 29 13.01 49.25 -25.73
CA LEU A 29 14.29 49.03 -25.08
C LEU A 29 15.28 48.29 -25.99
N ILE A 30 14.86 47.28 -26.71
CA ILE A 30 15.75 46.53 -27.61
C ILE A 30 16.01 47.30 -28.90
N LYS A 31 14.95 47.75 -29.59
CA LYS A 31 15.05 48.37 -30.93
C LYS A 31 15.67 49.74 -30.88
N ASN A 32 15.17 50.64 -30.00
CA ASN A 32 15.53 52.07 -30.01
C ASN A 32 16.65 52.39 -28.99
N LYS A 33 16.62 51.74 -27.82
CA LYS A 33 17.61 51.96 -26.76
C LYS A 33 18.80 51.00 -26.83
N GLN A 34 18.67 49.90 -27.57
CA GLN A 34 19.72 48.88 -27.77
C GLN A 34 20.33 48.37 -26.44
N VAL A 35 19.44 48.05 -25.48
CA VAL A 35 19.86 47.53 -24.18
C VAL A 35 20.45 46.14 -24.30
N GLN A 36 21.48 45.84 -23.50
CA GLN A 36 22.20 44.59 -23.58
C GLN A 36 21.62 43.47 -22.70
N ALA A 37 20.77 43.80 -21.74
CA ALA A 37 19.98 42.88 -20.91
C ALA A 37 18.72 43.58 -20.39
N ILE A 38 17.68 42.79 -20.06
CA ILE A 38 16.46 43.28 -19.46
C ILE A 38 16.25 42.54 -18.15
N ILE A 39 16.10 43.27 -17.00
CA ILE A 39 15.64 42.71 -15.74
C ILE A 39 14.10 42.86 -15.72
N GLY A 40 13.42 41.75 -15.81
CA GLY A 40 11.99 41.59 -15.96
C GLY A 40 11.68 40.45 -16.94
N PRO A 41 10.42 40.20 -17.28
CA PRO A 41 9.20 40.83 -16.77
C PRO A 41 8.85 40.36 -15.33
N GLN A 42 7.88 41.07 -14.74
CA GLN A 42 7.41 40.75 -13.38
C GLN A 42 6.41 39.59 -13.33
N SER A 43 5.65 39.38 -14.39
CA SER A 43 4.55 38.42 -14.45
C SER A 43 4.83 37.32 -15.48
N SER A 44 4.53 36.05 -15.14
CA SER A 44 4.62 34.92 -16.06
C SER A 44 3.76 35.15 -17.34
N VAL A 45 2.60 35.74 -17.18
CA VAL A 45 1.67 36.07 -18.30
C VAL A 45 2.31 37.03 -19.34
N GLN A 46 3.22 37.91 -18.90
CA GLN A 46 3.90 38.86 -19.76
C GLN A 46 5.22 38.29 -20.32
N ALA A 47 5.71 37.21 -19.74
CA ALA A 47 7.07 36.73 -19.98
C ALA A 47 7.24 36.14 -21.38
N ASP A 48 6.28 35.41 -21.88
CA ASP A 48 6.38 34.60 -23.09
C ASP A 48 6.86 35.43 -24.29
N PHE A 49 6.15 36.50 -24.60
CA PHE A 49 6.52 37.39 -25.72
C PHE A 49 7.84 38.12 -25.51
N ILE A 50 8.13 38.58 -24.29
CA ILE A 50 9.38 39.32 -23.99
C ILE A 50 10.57 38.38 -24.09
N ILE A 51 10.44 37.12 -23.68
CA ILE A 51 11.47 36.10 -23.81
C ILE A 51 11.75 35.79 -25.28
N ASP A 52 10.71 35.68 -26.11
CA ASP A 52 10.88 35.46 -27.56
C ASP A 52 11.57 36.66 -28.24
N LEU A 53 11.26 37.88 -27.82
CA LEU A 53 12.00 39.06 -28.25
C LEU A 53 13.49 39.00 -27.87
N GLY A 54 13.78 38.62 -26.61
CA GLY A 54 15.15 38.45 -26.13
C GLY A 54 15.92 37.38 -26.92
N ASN A 55 15.30 36.25 -27.20
CA ASN A 55 15.88 35.19 -28.02
C ASN A 55 16.19 35.68 -29.46
N LYS A 56 15.26 36.41 -30.08
CA LYS A 56 15.42 36.94 -31.44
C LYS A 56 16.53 37.99 -31.53
N SER A 57 16.70 38.82 -30.48
CA SER A 57 17.69 39.91 -30.43
C SER A 57 18.99 39.53 -29.73
N HIS A 58 19.13 38.30 -29.24
CA HIS A 58 20.23 37.83 -28.39
C HIS A 58 20.47 38.70 -27.15
N VAL A 59 19.41 39.17 -26.55
CA VAL A 59 19.42 39.99 -25.33
C VAL A 59 18.95 39.15 -24.14
N PRO A 60 19.77 38.90 -23.12
CA PRO A 60 19.37 38.18 -21.94
C PRO A 60 18.19 38.84 -21.21
N ILE A 61 17.17 38.06 -20.95
CA ILE A 61 15.97 38.43 -20.17
C ILE A 61 16.08 37.78 -18.82
N ILE A 62 16.20 38.57 -17.74
CA ILE A 62 16.42 38.06 -16.38
C ILE A 62 15.17 38.34 -15.55
N SER A 63 14.34 37.31 -15.35
CA SER A 63 13.15 37.49 -14.52
C SER A 63 13.40 37.08 -13.06
N PHE A 64 12.96 37.97 -12.15
CA PHE A 64 13.05 37.77 -10.70
C PHE A 64 11.70 37.35 -10.07
N SER A 65 10.64 37.17 -10.88
CA SER A 65 9.29 36.89 -10.35
C SER A 65 8.36 36.13 -11.29
N ALA A 66 8.79 35.81 -12.54
CA ALA A 66 8.03 34.94 -13.43
C ALA A 66 8.36 33.48 -13.11
N THR A 67 7.55 32.84 -12.25
CA THR A 67 7.83 31.55 -11.64
C THR A 67 7.21 30.36 -12.34
N SER A 68 6.30 30.56 -13.34
CA SER A 68 5.62 29.48 -14.04
C SER A 68 6.58 28.47 -14.69
N PRO A 69 6.39 27.15 -14.47
CA PRO A 69 7.20 26.10 -15.09
C PRO A 69 7.11 26.03 -16.61
N SER A 70 6.04 26.58 -17.22
CA SER A 70 5.85 26.64 -18.67
C SER A 70 6.92 27.49 -19.37
N LEU A 71 7.50 28.46 -18.65
CA LEU A 71 8.59 29.29 -19.12
C LEU A 71 9.92 28.53 -18.98
N SER A 72 10.25 27.72 -19.98
CA SER A 72 11.46 26.89 -19.97
C SER A 72 12.63 27.58 -20.65
N SER A 73 13.79 27.66 -19.97
CA SER A 73 15.06 28.12 -20.53
C SER A 73 15.67 27.16 -21.56
N ILE A 74 15.31 25.87 -21.50
CA ILE A 74 15.82 24.84 -22.42
C ILE A 74 15.47 25.17 -23.89
N ARG A 75 14.30 25.72 -24.13
CA ARG A 75 13.85 26.14 -25.48
C ARG A 75 14.19 27.58 -25.82
N ARG A 76 14.60 28.37 -24.82
CA ARG A 76 14.77 29.82 -24.88
C ARG A 76 16.05 30.21 -24.14
N PRO A 77 17.23 30.02 -24.75
CA PRO A 77 18.53 30.13 -24.08
C PRO A 77 18.79 31.51 -23.47
N TYR A 78 18.21 32.60 -24.04
CA TYR A 78 18.37 33.96 -23.52
C TYR A 78 17.43 34.30 -22.36
N PHE A 79 16.69 33.32 -21.82
CA PHE A 79 15.88 33.50 -20.63
C PHE A 79 16.59 32.96 -19.38
N ILE A 80 16.79 33.82 -18.40
CA ILE A 80 17.33 33.51 -17.08
C ILE A 80 16.26 33.75 -16.04
N ARG A 81 15.98 32.71 -15.23
CA ARG A 81 15.06 32.83 -14.10
C ARG A 81 15.86 32.95 -12.80
N ALA A 82 15.94 34.19 -12.27
CA ALA A 82 16.58 34.49 -10.98
C ALA A 82 15.63 34.28 -9.77
N ALA A 83 14.46 33.69 -10.00
CA ALA A 83 13.51 33.26 -8.97
C ALA A 83 13.35 31.75 -9.02
N GLN A 84 12.86 31.15 -7.94
CA GLN A 84 12.58 29.73 -7.93
C GLN A 84 11.41 29.38 -8.85
N ASN A 85 11.54 28.27 -9.56
CA ASN A 85 10.47 27.71 -10.37
C ASN A 85 9.37 27.12 -9.47
N ASP A 86 8.09 27.34 -9.80
CA ASP A 86 6.98 26.79 -9.03
C ASP A 86 6.97 25.27 -8.98
N SER A 87 7.55 24.58 -9.98
CA SER A 87 7.71 23.12 -9.91
C SER A 87 8.64 22.64 -8.80
N SER A 88 9.54 23.49 -8.28
CA SER A 88 10.46 23.10 -7.21
C SER A 88 9.77 22.80 -5.87
N GLN A 89 8.60 23.38 -5.63
CA GLN A 89 7.82 23.19 -4.39
C GLN A 89 6.88 21.98 -4.40
N VAL A 90 6.64 21.35 -5.57
CA VAL A 90 5.63 20.28 -5.69
C VAL A 90 5.98 19.06 -4.84
N ASN A 91 7.28 18.72 -4.74
CA ASN A 91 7.74 17.63 -3.91
C ASN A 91 7.62 17.92 -2.41
N ALA A 92 7.70 19.19 -1.99
CA ALA A 92 7.42 19.59 -0.63
C ALA A 92 5.92 19.43 -0.30
N ILE A 93 5.04 19.78 -1.26
CA ILE A 93 3.59 19.61 -1.14
C ILE A 93 3.23 18.12 -1.06
N SER A 94 3.73 17.30 -1.99
CA SER A 94 3.46 15.85 -2.01
C SER A 94 3.99 15.15 -0.75
N ALA A 95 5.16 15.56 -0.22
CA ALA A 95 5.70 15.05 1.03
C ALA A 95 4.80 15.37 2.24
N VAL A 96 4.18 16.57 2.28
CA VAL A 96 3.19 16.91 3.32
C VAL A 96 1.93 16.05 3.16
N VAL A 97 1.40 15.91 1.96
CA VAL A 97 0.21 15.07 1.68
C VAL A 97 0.46 13.62 2.09
N GLN A 98 1.63 13.08 1.75
CA GLN A 98 2.06 11.73 2.12
C GLN A 98 2.23 11.55 3.64
N ALA A 99 2.78 12.56 4.32
CA ALA A 99 2.99 12.52 5.78
C ALA A 99 1.69 12.31 6.57
N PHE A 100 0.57 12.80 6.05
CA PHE A 100 -0.75 12.67 6.65
C PHE A 100 -1.60 11.54 6.03
N GLY A 101 -1.13 10.90 4.97
CA GLY A 101 -1.80 9.77 4.33
C GLY A 101 -3.07 10.14 3.57
N TRP A 102 -3.18 11.38 3.05
CA TRP A 102 -4.32 11.79 2.25
C TRP A 102 -4.22 11.20 0.84
N ARG A 103 -5.27 10.48 0.43
CA ARG A 103 -5.31 9.75 -0.84
C ARG A 103 -5.95 10.53 -1.98
N GLU A 104 -6.60 11.65 -1.68
CA GLU A 104 -7.23 12.53 -2.65
C GLU A 104 -6.97 13.98 -2.29
N ALA A 105 -6.71 14.81 -3.31
CA ALA A 105 -6.57 16.25 -3.19
C ALA A 105 -7.17 16.95 -4.40
N VAL A 106 -7.83 18.08 -4.19
CA VAL A 106 -8.36 18.96 -5.25
C VAL A 106 -7.42 20.12 -5.45
N LEU A 107 -7.06 20.38 -6.70
CA LEU A 107 -6.24 21.53 -7.07
C LEU A 107 -7.14 22.71 -7.41
N ILE A 108 -6.92 23.87 -6.76
CA ILE A 108 -7.61 25.13 -7.03
C ILE A 108 -6.58 26.14 -7.53
N TYR A 109 -6.72 26.60 -8.76
CA TYR A 109 -5.72 27.46 -9.36
C TYR A 109 -6.34 28.52 -10.26
N VAL A 110 -5.57 29.60 -10.54
CA VAL A 110 -6.00 30.67 -11.38
C VAL A 110 -5.87 30.33 -12.87
N ASP A 111 -6.87 30.73 -13.68
CA ASP A 111 -6.94 30.49 -15.11
C ASP A 111 -6.02 31.48 -15.87
N ASN A 112 -4.73 31.16 -15.87
CA ASN A 112 -3.70 31.84 -16.65
C ASN A 112 -2.40 31.05 -16.65
N GLU A 113 -1.40 31.50 -17.42
CA GLU A 113 -0.08 30.89 -17.57
C GLU A 113 0.63 30.59 -16.22
N PHE A 114 0.46 31.48 -15.22
CA PHE A 114 1.00 31.25 -13.88
C PHE A 114 0.31 30.07 -13.19
N GLY A 115 -1.03 30.03 -13.23
CA GLY A 115 -1.81 28.99 -12.55
C GLY A 115 -1.71 27.62 -13.20
N GLU A 116 -1.75 27.57 -14.53
CA GLU A 116 -1.74 26.30 -15.28
C GLU A 116 -0.37 25.63 -15.31
N GLY A 117 0.70 26.42 -15.31
CA GLY A 117 2.06 25.93 -15.49
C GLY A 117 2.52 24.91 -14.45
N ILE A 118 2.07 25.01 -13.19
CA ILE A 118 2.46 24.08 -12.12
C ILE A 118 1.69 22.75 -12.17
N ILE A 119 0.50 22.73 -12.79
CA ILE A 119 -0.46 21.61 -12.66
C ILE A 119 0.09 20.27 -13.11
N PRO A 120 0.80 20.13 -14.25
CA PRO A 120 1.37 18.85 -14.64
C PRO A 120 2.32 18.29 -13.57
N SER A 121 3.33 19.07 -13.20
CA SER A 121 4.33 18.64 -12.21
C SER A 121 3.75 18.34 -10.83
N LEU A 122 2.73 19.13 -10.42
CA LEU A 122 2.05 18.90 -9.14
C LEU A 122 1.20 17.62 -9.16
N THR A 123 0.53 17.35 -10.29
CA THR A 123 -0.25 16.12 -10.45
C THR A 123 0.66 14.89 -10.41
N ASP A 124 1.76 14.92 -11.18
CA ASP A 124 2.73 13.81 -11.23
C ASP A 124 3.31 13.56 -9.83
N ALA A 125 3.73 14.60 -9.10
CA ALA A 125 4.27 14.47 -7.75
C ALA A 125 3.24 13.95 -6.71
N LEU A 126 1.95 14.21 -6.90
CA LEU A 126 0.87 13.65 -6.06
C LEU A 126 0.60 12.18 -6.41
N GLU A 127 0.64 11.82 -7.70
CA GLU A 127 0.48 10.44 -8.15
C GLU A 127 1.62 9.54 -7.67
N GLU A 128 2.87 10.04 -7.62
CA GLU A 128 4.03 9.31 -7.07
C GLU A 128 3.85 8.92 -5.59
N VAL A 129 3.03 9.64 -4.84
CA VAL A 129 2.72 9.34 -3.43
C VAL A 129 1.33 8.73 -3.24
N ASP A 130 0.77 8.09 -4.28
CA ASP A 130 -0.54 7.45 -4.29
C ASP A 130 -1.70 8.41 -3.93
N THR A 131 -1.60 9.69 -4.29
CA THR A 131 -2.64 10.68 -4.08
C THR A 131 -3.30 11.06 -5.40
N ARG A 132 -4.57 10.73 -5.54
CA ARG A 132 -5.38 11.03 -6.73
C ARG A 132 -5.85 12.48 -6.73
N VAL A 133 -5.94 13.09 -7.93
CA VAL A 133 -6.54 14.40 -8.16
C VAL A 133 -7.90 14.21 -8.85
N PRO A 134 -9.01 14.05 -8.10
CA PRO A 134 -10.33 13.76 -8.67
C PRO A 134 -10.92 14.93 -9.43
N TYR A 135 -10.50 16.14 -9.09
CA TYR A 135 -11.01 17.38 -9.70
C TYR A 135 -9.96 18.49 -9.67
N ARG A 136 -9.98 19.31 -10.72
CA ARG A 136 -9.17 20.53 -10.87
C ARG A 136 -10.10 21.72 -11.01
N SER A 137 -10.04 22.64 -10.06
CA SER A 137 -10.90 23.83 -10.00
C SER A 137 -10.17 25.02 -10.59
N LEU A 138 -10.63 25.47 -11.73
CA LEU A 138 -10.09 26.62 -12.48
C LEU A 138 -10.88 27.87 -12.12
N ILE A 139 -10.20 28.93 -11.65
CA ILE A 139 -10.83 30.19 -11.27
C ILE A 139 -10.28 31.31 -12.14
N PRO A 140 -11.12 31.95 -12.98
CA PRO A 140 -10.68 33.10 -13.78
C PRO A 140 -10.13 34.26 -12.95
N PRO A 141 -9.10 34.98 -13.39
CA PRO A 141 -8.56 36.15 -12.66
C PRO A 141 -9.60 37.22 -12.38
N SER A 142 -10.58 37.35 -13.29
CA SER A 142 -11.70 38.30 -13.20
C SER A 142 -12.95 37.74 -12.54
N ALA A 143 -12.87 36.53 -11.93
CA ALA A 143 -14.01 35.86 -11.31
C ALA A 143 -14.71 36.78 -10.29
N THR A 144 -16.03 36.81 -10.35
CA THR A 144 -16.84 37.51 -9.35
C THR A 144 -16.95 36.66 -8.07
N ASP A 145 -17.30 37.28 -6.95
CA ASP A 145 -17.49 36.59 -5.67
C ASP A 145 -18.56 35.51 -5.76
N ASN A 146 -19.60 35.71 -6.59
CA ASN A 146 -20.63 34.70 -6.84
C ASN A 146 -20.08 33.48 -7.57
N GLN A 147 -19.24 33.67 -8.58
CA GLN A 147 -18.60 32.58 -9.31
C GLN A 147 -17.66 31.76 -8.40
N ILE A 148 -16.88 32.46 -7.57
CA ILE A 148 -16.03 31.80 -6.56
C ILE A 148 -16.89 30.98 -5.58
N GLY A 149 -18.02 31.58 -5.11
CA GLY A 149 -18.96 30.89 -4.20
C GLY A 149 -19.61 29.66 -4.82
N GLN A 150 -20.02 29.73 -6.09
CA GLN A 150 -20.58 28.59 -6.82
C GLN A 150 -19.58 27.44 -6.94
N GLU A 151 -18.34 27.75 -7.29
CA GLU A 151 -17.28 26.73 -7.39
C GLU A 151 -16.96 26.12 -6.01
N LEU A 152 -16.85 26.94 -4.96
CA LEU A 152 -16.67 26.43 -3.59
C LEU A 152 -17.84 25.57 -3.13
N TYR A 153 -19.08 25.92 -3.50
CA TYR A 153 -20.24 25.10 -3.18
C TYR A 153 -20.15 23.71 -3.85
N LYS A 154 -19.72 23.67 -5.12
CA LYS A 154 -19.46 22.42 -5.83
C LYS A 154 -18.38 21.59 -5.12
N LEU A 155 -17.25 22.21 -4.74
CA LEU A 155 -16.18 21.56 -4.00
C LEU A 155 -16.65 21.02 -2.63
N LYS A 156 -17.52 21.75 -1.95
CA LYS A 156 -18.11 21.35 -0.68
C LYS A 156 -18.97 20.09 -0.79
N THR A 157 -19.58 19.83 -1.95
CA THR A 157 -20.40 18.62 -2.18
C THR A 157 -19.56 17.39 -2.52
N MET A 158 -18.27 17.54 -2.76
CA MET A 158 -17.34 16.42 -2.99
C MET A 158 -17.00 15.69 -1.69
N GLN A 159 -16.50 14.47 -1.80
CA GLN A 159 -15.99 13.71 -0.65
C GLN A 159 -14.65 14.26 -0.15
N THR A 160 -13.80 14.66 -1.07
CA THR A 160 -12.45 15.18 -0.79
C THR A 160 -12.51 16.47 0.03
N ARG A 161 -11.68 16.56 1.06
CA ARG A 161 -11.57 17.72 1.95
C ARG A 161 -10.17 18.32 1.97
N VAL A 162 -9.26 17.87 1.10
CA VAL A 162 -7.91 18.41 0.92
C VAL A 162 -7.87 19.27 -0.31
N PHE A 163 -7.53 20.56 -0.14
CA PHE A 163 -7.48 21.55 -1.19
C PHE A 163 -6.09 22.16 -1.27
N ILE A 164 -5.47 22.11 -2.46
CA ILE A 164 -4.18 22.74 -2.73
C ILE A 164 -4.46 23.98 -3.59
N VAL A 165 -4.04 25.15 -3.10
CA VAL A 165 -4.38 26.44 -3.72
C VAL A 165 -3.13 27.06 -4.33
N HIS A 166 -3.20 27.33 -5.65
CA HIS A 166 -2.16 28.02 -6.40
C HIS A 166 -2.72 29.25 -7.13
N MET A 167 -2.53 30.41 -6.55
CA MET A 167 -2.95 31.71 -7.08
C MET A 167 -2.21 32.84 -6.38
N LEU A 168 -2.45 34.07 -6.80
CA LEU A 168 -1.89 35.29 -6.17
C LEU A 168 -2.77 35.78 -5.01
N PRO A 169 -2.23 36.58 -4.06
CA PRO A 169 -2.92 37.01 -2.84
C PRO A 169 -4.27 37.70 -3.07
N THR A 170 -4.41 38.50 -4.12
CA THR A 170 -5.64 39.22 -4.42
C THR A 170 -6.83 38.31 -4.68
N LEU A 171 -6.65 37.27 -5.47
CA LEU A 171 -7.68 36.27 -5.71
C LEU A 171 -7.79 35.30 -4.51
N GLY A 172 -6.67 34.92 -3.92
CA GLY A 172 -6.61 34.04 -2.75
C GLY A 172 -7.36 34.59 -1.54
N SER A 173 -7.22 35.87 -1.24
CA SER A 173 -7.97 36.53 -0.13
C SER A 173 -9.48 36.43 -0.33
N ARG A 174 -9.96 36.67 -1.55
CA ARG A 174 -11.39 36.55 -1.90
C ARG A 174 -11.85 35.10 -1.80
N LEU A 175 -11.04 34.14 -2.29
CA LEU A 175 -11.32 32.70 -2.17
C LEU A 175 -11.52 32.31 -0.72
N PHE A 176 -10.58 32.67 0.18
CA PHE A 176 -10.67 32.29 1.59
C PHE A 176 -11.78 32.99 2.35
N ALA A 177 -12.10 34.25 2.00
CA ALA A 177 -13.27 34.94 2.54
C ALA A 177 -14.55 34.15 2.19
N LYS A 178 -14.70 33.75 0.93
CA LYS A 178 -15.86 32.97 0.47
C LYS A 178 -15.85 31.53 1.00
N ALA A 179 -14.67 30.91 1.17
CA ALA A 179 -14.54 29.59 1.82
C ALA A 179 -15.01 29.62 3.29
N LYS A 180 -14.73 30.72 4.00
CA LYS A 180 -15.22 30.94 5.37
C LYS A 180 -16.75 31.10 5.38
N GLU A 181 -17.32 31.91 4.49
CA GLU A 181 -18.77 32.08 4.35
C GLU A 181 -19.45 30.72 4.00
N ALA A 182 -18.83 29.90 3.12
CA ALA A 182 -19.33 28.60 2.75
C ALA A 182 -19.19 27.53 3.86
N GLY A 183 -18.51 27.86 4.98
CA GLY A 183 -18.25 26.93 6.09
C GLY A 183 -17.17 25.90 5.80
N MET A 184 -16.30 26.12 4.81
CA MET A 184 -15.21 25.23 4.43
C MET A 184 -13.92 25.49 5.22
N MET A 185 -13.96 26.34 6.24
CA MET A 185 -12.86 26.63 7.19
C MET A 185 -13.13 26.00 8.57
N GLY A 186 -13.99 25.00 8.61
CA GLY A 186 -14.32 24.22 9.82
C GLY A 186 -13.48 22.95 9.98
N ARG A 187 -13.80 22.15 10.98
CA ARG A 187 -13.16 20.86 11.24
C ARG A 187 -13.30 19.92 10.04
N GLY A 188 -12.27 19.14 9.78
CA GLY A 188 -12.25 18.14 8.71
C GLY A 188 -11.66 18.66 7.38
N TYR A 189 -11.60 19.96 7.17
CA TYR A 189 -11.00 20.56 5.98
C TYR A 189 -9.49 20.73 6.10
N VAL A 190 -8.79 20.59 4.98
CA VAL A 190 -7.36 20.83 4.83
C VAL A 190 -7.14 21.78 3.67
N TRP A 191 -6.38 22.82 3.91
CA TRP A 191 -5.96 23.78 2.91
C TRP A 191 -4.44 23.88 2.89
N ILE A 192 -3.84 23.74 1.71
CA ILE A 192 -2.39 23.83 1.49
C ILE A 192 -2.15 24.93 0.46
N LEU A 193 -1.40 25.95 0.84
CA LEU A 193 -1.02 27.04 -0.04
C LEU A 193 0.34 26.79 -0.68
N THR A 194 0.45 27.13 -1.94
CA THR A 194 1.73 27.25 -2.61
C THR A 194 2.45 28.54 -2.20
N SER A 195 3.73 28.67 -2.53
CA SER A 195 4.57 29.84 -2.29
C SER A 195 3.97 31.13 -2.87
N GLY A 196 3.22 31.05 -3.96
CA GLY A 196 2.56 32.19 -4.59
C GLY A 196 1.67 33.02 -3.65
N ILE A 197 1.01 32.41 -2.67
CA ILE A 197 0.30 33.11 -1.60
C ILE A 197 1.17 33.26 -0.36
N THR A 198 1.86 32.17 0.04
CA THR A 198 2.54 32.10 1.35
C THR A 198 3.69 33.09 1.47
N ASP A 199 4.46 33.29 0.40
CA ASP A 199 5.56 34.25 0.35
C ASP A 199 5.09 35.72 0.32
N LEU A 200 3.85 35.93 -0.11
CA LEU A 200 3.20 37.22 -0.24
C LEU A 200 2.10 37.45 0.82
N LEU A 201 2.07 36.62 1.87
CA LEU A 201 1.02 36.68 2.89
C LEU A 201 0.94 38.06 3.59
N SER A 202 2.07 38.76 3.72
CA SER A 202 2.12 40.11 4.26
C SER A 202 1.38 41.16 3.43
N PHE A 203 1.00 40.84 2.19
CA PHE A 203 0.20 41.71 1.29
C PHE A 203 -1.28 41.32 1.29
N VAL A 204 -1.68 40.28 2.00
CA VAL A 204 -3.08 39.96 2.28
C VAL A 204 -3.55 40.81 3.45
N ASP A 205 -4.80 41.30 3.41
CA ASP A 205 -5.37 42.02 4.54
C ASP A 205 -5.28 41.15 5.82
N SER A 206 -4.73 41.73 6.87
CA SER A 206 -4.54 41.06 8.15
C SER A 206 -5.85 40.56 8.77
N SER A 207 -6.97 41.21 8.49
CA SER A 207 -8.30 40.77 8.91
C SER A 207 -8.72 39.47 8.19
N VAL A 208 -8.41 39.33 6.91
CA VAL A 208 -8.71 38.13 6.12
C VAL A 208 -7.83 36.96 6.61
N VAL A 209 -6.54 37.22 6.87
CA VAL A 209 -5.64 36.20 7.42
C VAL A 209 -6.15 35.72 8.77
N ALA A 210 -6.45 36.64 9.69
CA ALA A 210 -6.90 36.33 11.05
C ALA A 210 -8.25 35.63 11.11
N ILE A 211 -9.18 35.95 10.21
CA ILE A 211 -10.56 35.44 10.26
C ILE A 211 -10.76 34.23 9.34
N SER A 212 -10.21 34.28 8.13
CA SER A 212 -10.58 33.35 7.06
C SER A 212 -9.50 32.33 6.71
N MET A 213 -8.25 32.49 7.17
CA MET A 213 -7.15 31.56 6.81
C MET A 213 -6.61 30.78 8.00
N GLN A 214 -7.35 30.73 9.13
CA GLN A 214 -6.89 30.00 10.32
C GLN A 214 -6.77 28.50 10.07
N GLY A 215 -5.63 27.93 10.48
CA GLY A 215 -5.37 26.50 10.34
C GLY A 215 -4.84 26.05 8.96
N VAL A 216 -4.68 26.97 8.03
CA VAL A 216 -4.18 26.71 6.69
C VAL A 216 -2.68 26.37 6.75
N LEU A 217 -2.24 25.36 6.00
CA LEU A 217 -0.83 25.05 5.78
C LEU A 217 -0.32 25.84 4.57
N GLY A 218 0.96 26.15 4.56
CA GLY A 218 1.60 26.81 3.41
C GLY A 218 3.03 26.33 3.20
N ILE A 219 3.43 26.31 1.94
CA ILE A 219 4.82 26.13 1.55
C ILE A 219 5.40 27.51 1.31
N LYS A 220 6.47 27.82 2.01
CA LYS A 220 7.14 29.14 1.96
C LYS A 220 8.59 28.94 1.53
N THR A 221 9.08 29.80 0.65
CA THR A 221 10.50 29.83 0.30
C THR A 221 11.33 30.18 1.55
N TYR A 222 12.32 29.37 1.85
CA TYR A 222 13.22 29.65 2.98
C TYR A 222 14.28 30.67 2.57
N VAL A 223 14.39 31.73 3.33
CA VAL A 223 15.44 32.75 3.22
C VAL A 223 16.31 32.65 4.47
N PRO A 224 17.61 32.38 4.33
CA PRO A 224 18.51 32.28 5.47
C PRO A 224 18.69 33.64 6.15
N ASP A 225 18.67 33.64 7.46
CA ASP A 225 18.91 34.82 8.29
C ASP A 225 20.42 35.12 8.27
N THR A 226 20.82 36.18 7.57
CA THR A 226 22.21 36.56 7.37
C THR A 226 22.43 38.04 7.69
N ARG A 227 23.63 38.39 8.15
CA ARG A 227 23.99 39.80 8.38
C ARG A 227 23.83 40.67 7.14
N ASN A 228 24.07 40.10 5.96
CA ASN A 228 23.91 40.81 4.69
C ASN A 228 22.44 41.17 4.43
N LEU A 229 21.53 40.26 4.74
CA LEU A 229 20.09 40.48 4.65
C LEU A 229 19.65 41.58 5.64
N ASP A 230 20.10 41.51 6.88
CA ASP A 230 19.77 42.53 7.90
C ASP A 230 20.27 43.93 7.48
N ASN A 231 21.53 44.03 7.05
CA ASN A 231 22.10 45.28 6.59
C ASN A 231 21.35 45.84 5.39
N PHE A 232 20.98 44.96 4.45
CA PHE A 232 20.19 45.36 3.27
C PHE A 232 18.81 45.90 3.69
N MET A 233 18.12 45.20 4.59
CA MET A 233 16.80 45.61 5.08
C MET A 233 16.83 46.97 5.77
N VAL A 234 17.87 47.28 6.55
CA VAL A 234 18.05 48.58 7.19
C VAL A 234 18.27 49.65 6.11
N GLN A 235 19.14 49.41 5.14
CA GLN A 235 19.41 50.35 4.05
C GLN A 235 18.16 50.59 3.16
N TRP A 236 17.44 49.51 2.83
CA TRP A 236 16.21 49.56 2.06
C TRP A 236 15.16 50.44 2.75
N LYS A 237 14.88 50.19 4.05
CA LYS A 237 13.91 50.96 4.82
C LYS A 237 14.28 52.45 4.84
N LYS A 238 15.57 52.72 5.11
CA LYS A 238 16.07 54.10 5.16
C LYS A 238 15.90 54.80 3.83
N LYS A 239 16.28 54.18 2.72
CA LYS A 239 16.18 54.76 1.37
C LYS A 239 14.73 54.94 0.94
N PHE A 240 13.90 53.88 1.16
CA PHE A 240 12.46 53.97 0.83
C PHE A 240 11.79 55.12 1.56
N GLN A 241 12.08 55.33 2.85
CA GLN A 241 11.48 56.38 3.66
C GLN A 241 12.00 57.76 3.28
N GLN A 242 13.23 57.86 2.82
CA GLN A 242 13.79 59.13 2.28
C GLN A 242 13.08 59.54 0.97
N GLU A 243 12.81 58.58 0.10
CA GLU A 243 12.15 58.80 -1.20
C GLU A 243 10.62 58.91 -1.09
N ASN A 244 10.01 58.33 -0.05
CA ASN A 244 8.59 58.29 0.20
C ASN A 244 8.22 58.70 1.63
N PRO A 245 8.42 59.91 2.05
CA PRO A 245 8.27 60.31 3.46
C PRO A 245 6.88 60.16 4.05
N SER A 246 5.86 60.17 3.21
CA SER A 246 4.43 60.03 3.59
C SER A 246 3.91 58.59 3.59
N VAL A 247 4.73 57.62 3.15
CA VAL A 247 4.31 56.24 2.99
C VAL A 247 5.02 55.37 4.02
N LEU A 248 4.25 54.55 4.77
CA LEU A 248 4.83 53.59 5.69
C LEU A 248 5.64 52.56 4.87
N SER A 249 6.90 52.29 5.26
CA SER A 249 7.74 51.35 4.52
C SER A 249 7.07 49.97 4.53
N PRO A 250 6.64 49.43 3.35
CA PRO A 250 6.07 48.12 3.28
C PRO A 250 7.17 47.06 3.55
N PRO A 251 6.78 45.89 4.08
CA PRO A 251 7.71 44.77 4.16
C PRO A 251 8.15 44.38 2.74
N LEU A 252 9.48 44.20 2.56
CA LEU A 252 9.97 43.68 1.28
C LEU A 252 9.67 42.20 1.17
N ASN A 253 9.15 41.78 0.00
CA ASN A 253 8.86 40.38 -0.26
C ASN A 253 10.04 39.64 -0.88
N ILE A 254 9.91 38.33 -1.07
CA ILE A 254 10.95 37.47 -1.66
C ILE A 254 11.40 37.94 -3.05
N PHE A 255 10.47 38.45 -3.85
CA PHE A 255 10.79 38.92 -5.22
C PHE A 255 11.66 40.18 -5.20
N GLY A 256 11.58 40.99 -4.16
CA GLY A 256 12.52 42.11 -3.95
C GLY A 256 13.95 41.62 -3.66
N TYR A 257 14.11 40.52 -2.96
CA TYR A 257 15.42 39.90 -2.73
C TYR A 257 15.95 39.29 -4.02
N TYR A 258 15.12 38.58 -4.79
CA TYR A 258 15.50 38.04 -6.11
C TYR A 258 15.87 39.16 -7.10
N ALA A 259 15.15 40.29 -7.08
CA ALA A 259 15.49 41.43 -7.92
C ALA A 259 16.86 42.01 -7.60
N TYR A 260 17.21 42.10 -6.30
CA TYR A 260 18.53 42.54 -5.88
C TYR A 260 19.62 41.55 -6.34
N ASP A 261 19.38 40.24 -6.11
CA ASP A 261 20.35 39.20 -6.48
C ASP A 261 20.50 39.13 -8.01
N ALA A 262 19.43 39.28 -8.78
CA ALA A 262 19.46 39.36 -10.25
C ALA A 262 20.26 40.57 -10.76
N ALA A 263 20.04 41.76 -10.15
CA ALA A 263 20.80 42.97 -10.51
C ALA A 263 22.26 42.82 -10.17
N ARG A 264 22.60 42.22 -9.06
CA ARG A 264 23.97 41.94 -8.64
C ARG A 264 24.63 40.93 -9.56
N ALA A 265 23.93 39.85 -9.96
CA ALA A 265 24.42 38.85 -10.91
C ALA A 265 24.77 39.52 -12.25
N LEU A 266 23.86 40.37 -12.76
CA LEU A 266 24.11 41.12 -14.02
C LEU A 266 25.30 42.04 -13.90
N ALA A 267 25.43 42.78 -12.78
CA ALA A 267 26.58 43.68 -12.56
C ALA A 267 27.92 42.94 -12.56
N MET A 268 27.97 41.82 -11.82
CA MET A 268 29.18 40.97 -11.76
C MET A 268 29.50 40.35 -13.13
N ALA A 269 28.52 39.89 -13.88
CA ALA A 269 28.73 39.31 -15.21
C ALA A 269 29.27 40.37 -16.21
N VAL A 270 28.79 41.60 -16.11
CA VAL A 270 29.32 42.72 -16.93
C VAL A 270 30.76 43.07 -16.54
N GLU A 271 31.12 43.02 -15.24
CA GLU A 271 32.50 43.24 -14.76
C GLU A 271 33.42 42.13 -15.26
N GLU A 272 33.03 40.86 -15.23
CA GLU A 272 33.81 39.73 -15.73
C GLU A 272 34.04 39.79 -17.25
N MET A 273 33.07 40.31 -18.00
CA MET A 273 33.25 40.55 -19.43
C MET A 273 34.36 41.55 -19.76
N GLY A 274 34.71 42.44 -18.83
CA GLY A 274 35.70 43.51 -19.00
C GLY A 274 35.22 44.65 -19.90
N THR A 275 36.18 45.43 -20.44
CA THR A 275 35.90 46.54 -21.35
C THR A 275 35.56 46.04 -22.75
N VAL A 276 34.30 45.77 -22.99
CA VAL A 276 33.76 45.34 -24.31
C VAL A 276 32.97 46.48 -24.91
N ASN A 277 33.17 46.75 -26.19
CA ASN A 277 32.24 47.66 -26.91
C ASN A 277 30.96 46.92 -27.20
N PHE A 278 29.88 47.33 -26.52
CA PHE A 278 28.57 46.78 -26.76
C PHE A 278 28.00 47.32 -28.07
N THR A 279 27.79 46.46 -29.06
CA THR A 279 27.31 46.81 -30.39
C THR A 279 26.11 45.95 -30.76
N PHE A 280 25.21 46.55 -31.54
CA PHE A 280 24.09 45.88 -32.19
C PHE A 280 24.30 45.78 -33.68
N GLN A 281 24.10 44.61 -34.26
CA GLN A 281 24.03 44.46 -35.69
C GLN A 281 22.61 44.65 -36.15
N ILE A 282 22.37 45.70 -36.93
CA ILE A 282 21.06 45.94 -37.53
C ILE A 282 20.99 45.17 -38.83
N LEU A 283 19.98 44.30 -38.98
CA LEU A 283 19.72 43.60 -40.23
C LEU A 283 19.09 44.60 -41.24
N ASN A 284 19.67 44.65 -42.45
CA ASN A 284 19.06 45.44 -43.53
C ASN A 284 17.75 44.80 -43.96
N ALA A 285 16.66 45.42 -43.58
CA ALA A 285 15.32 44.94 -43.89
C ALA A 285 14.82 45.47 -45.23
N SER A 286 14.01 44.66 -45.92
CA SER A 286 13.25 45.11 -47.10
C SER A 286 12.17 46.14 -46.71
N THR A 287 11.70 46.93 -47.69
CA THR A 287 10.69 47.99 -47.48
C THR A 287 9.36 47.55 -46.87
N ASP A 288 9.07 46.24 -46.87
CA ASP A 288 7.84 45.64 -46.30
C ASP A 288 8.08 44.87 -44.97
N ALA A 289 9.25 45.09 -44.34
CA ALA A 289 9.58 44.38 -43.09
C ALA A 289 8.80 44.89 -41.89
N THR A 290 8.34 43.99 -41.06
CA THR A 290 7.67 44.29 -39.78
C THR A 290 8.66 44.86 -38.76
N ASP A 291 8.18 45.52 -37.72
CA ASP A 291 9.02 45.96 -36.59
C ASP A 291 9.86 44.87 -35.96
N LEU A 292 9.35 43.61 -35.98
CA LEU A 292 10.05 42.45 -35.52
C LEU A 292 11.21 41.98 -36.42
N ASP A 293 11.15 42.25 -37.70
CA ASP A 293 12.19 41.91 -38.68
C ASP A 293 13.33 42.92 -38.67
N THR A 294 13.06 44.10 -38.13
CA THR A 294 14.08 45.19 -38.03
C THR A 294 14.77 45.26 -36.67
N ILE A 295 14.49 44.29 -35.75
CA ILE A 295 15.18 44.21 -34.47
C ILE A 295 16.63 43.87 -34.70
N GLY A 296 17.54 44.68 -34.15
CA GLY A 296 18.97 44.40 -34.16
C GLY A 296 19.33 43.24 -33.23
N VAL A 297 20.47 42.61 -33.52
CA VAL A 297 20.99 41.50 -32.72
C VAL A 297 22.20 41.98 -31.91
N SER A 298 22.22 41.73 -30.60
CA SER A 298 23.35 42.03 -29.71
C SER A 298 24.55 41.15 -30.05
N GLN A 299 25.70 41.72 -30.31
CA GLN A 299 26.94 40.98 -30.62
C GLN A 299 27.58 40.37 -29.37
N ASN A 300 27.25 40.89 -28.20
CA ASN A 300 27.86 40.46 -26.94
C ASN A 300 26.84 39.68 -26.04
N GLY A 301 25.64 39.47 -26.54
CA GLY A 301 24.57 38.84 -25.75
C GLY A 301 24.89 37.40 -25.34
N GLU A 302 25.52 36.63 -26.25
CA GLU A 302 25.92 35.26 -25.97
C GLU A 302 26.99 35.17 -24.87
N LYS A 303 28.03 36.05 -24.95
CA LYS A 303 29.08 36.12 -23.93
C LYS A 303 28.49 36.53 -22.58
N LEU A 304 27.61 37.52 -22.55
CA LEU A 304 26.93 37.96 -21.32
C LEU A 304 26.06 36.84 -20.71
N LEU A 305 25.41 36.06 -21.57
CA LEU A 305 24.62 34.92 -21.13
C LEU A 305 25.50 33.83 -20.50
N GLN A 306 26.65 33.53 -21.09
CA GLN A 306 27.59 32.53 -20.56
C GLN A 306 28.14 32.97 -19.20
N GLU A 307 28.55 34.23 -19.04
CA GLU A 307 29.04 34.75 -17.75
C GLU A 307 27.92 34.71 -16.68
N LEU A 308 26.69 35.10 -17.04
CA LEU A 308 25.54 34.99 -16.15
C LEU A 308 25.23 33.55 -15.73
N ALA A 309 25.31 32.59 -16.67
CA ALA A 309 25.03 31.19 -16.38
C ALA A 309 26.06 30.54 -15.45
N ASN A 310 27.29 30.98 -15.48
CA ASN A 310 28.38 30.48 -14.64
C ASN A 310 28.50 31.20 -13.29
N MET A 311 27.67 32.22 -13.07
CA MET A 311 27.75 33.06 -11.86
C MET A 311 27.35 32.31 -10.60
N THR A 312 28.22 32.33 -9.60
CA THR A 312 27.93 31.75 -8.27
C THR A 312 28.37 32.74 -7.19
N PHE A 313 27.44 33.08 -6.26
CA PHE A 313 27.73 33.94 -5.12
C PHE A 313 26.73 33.79 -4.00
N MET A 314 27.09 34.22 -2.80
CA MET A 314 26.12 34.35 -1.69
C MET A 314 25.26 35.60 -1.88
N GLY A 315 23.99 35.39 -2.27
CA GLY A 315 22.99 36.44 -2.40
C GLY A 315 22.22 36.71 -1.09
N LEU A 316 21.16 37.50 -1.18
CA LEU A 316 20.22 37.73 -0.07
C LEU A 316 19.33 36.51 0.20
N THR A 317 19.02 35.74 -0.86
CA THR A 317 18.16 34.56 -0.80
C THR A 317 18.94 33.28 -0.50
N GLY A 318 20.26 33.35 -0.32
CA GLY A 318 21.15 32.21 -0.11
C GLY A 318 22.18 32.09 -1.24
N ASN A 319 22.58 30.85 -1.56
CA ASN A 319 23.50 30.63 -2.67
C ASN A 319 22.81 30.91 -4.01
N PHE A 320 23.30 31.88 -4.77
CA PHE A 320 22.87 32.12 -6.13
C PHE A 320 23.68 31.25 -7.07
N SER A 321 23.05 30.26 -7.65
CA SER A 321 23.62 29.34 -8.64
C SER A 321 22.55 29.01 -9.66
N LEU A 322 22.88 29.05 -10.92
CA LEU A 322 21.95 28.77 -12.01
C LEU A 322 22.26 27.38 -12.61
N VAL A 323 21.23 26.57 -12.73
CA VAL A 323 21.25 25.31 -13.48
C VAL A 323 20.30 25.46 -14.65
N ASP A 324 20.81 25.26 -15.86
CA ASP A 324 20.03 25.48 -17.10
C ASP A 324 19.32 26.84 -17.16
N GLY A 325 19.98 27.89 -16.69
CA GLY A 325 19.42 29.25 -16.66
C GLY A 325 18.35 29.48 -15.59
N GLN A 326 18.18 28.59 -14.63
CA GLN A 326 17.19 28.70 -13.55
C GLN A 326 17.87 28.64 -12.18
N LEU A 327 17.36 29.43 -11.24
CA LEU A 327 17.86 29.43 -9.87
C LEU A 327 17.64 28.04 -9.25
N GLU A 328 18.69 27.46 -8.69
CA GLU A 328 18.66 26.17 -8.05
C GLU A 328 17.70 26.16 -6.86
N SER A 329 16.86 25.13 -6.79
CA SER A 329 15.93 24.95 -5.69
C SER A 329 16.67 24.59 -4.42
N SER A 330 16.41 25.32 -3.32
CA SER A 330 17.14 25.11 -2.07
C SER A 330 16.30 24.40 -1.00
N VAL A 331 15.55 25.17 -0.26
CA VAL A 331 14.82 24.72 0.95
C VAL A 331 13.46 25.38 1.00
N PHE A 332 12.44 24.64 1.37
CA PHE A 332 11.12 25.18 1.67
C PHE A 332 10.81 25.07 3.16
N GLN A 333 10.26 26.12 3.73
CA GLN A 333 9.69 26.15 5.06
C GLN A 333 8.21 25.77 4.99
N ILE A 334 7.78 24.84 5.83
CA ILE A 334 6.37 24.51 6.00
C ILE A 334 5.83 25.38 7.13
N VAL A 335 4.74 26.07 6.84
CA VAL A 335 4.13 27.00 7.80
C VAL A 335 2.68 26.65 8.05
N ASN A 336 2.21 27.02 9.26
CA ASN A 336 0.80 26.94 9.64
C ASN A 336 0.32 28.33 10.01
N ILE A 337 -0.75 28.78 9.36
CA ILE A 337 -1.32 30.11 9.57
C ILE A 337 -2.15 30.07 10.86
N ASN A 338 -1.76 30.89 11.81
CA ASN A 338 -2.45 31.02 13.09
C ASN A 338 -2.35 32.47 13.60
N GLY A 339 -3.50 33.08 13.92
CA GLY A 339 -3.57 34.51 14.16
C GLY A 339 -3.26 35.29 12.87
N ASN A 340 -2.48 36.34 12.97
CA ASN A 340 -2.11 37.21 11.84
C ASN A 340 -0.79 36.81 11.16
N ALA A 341 -0.21 35.66 11.54
CA ALA A 341 1.11 35.25 11.06
C ALA A 341 1.17 33.80 10.63
N ALA A 342 2.12 33.51 9.73
CA ALA A 342 2.49 32.15 9.35
C ALA A 342 3.59 31.65 10.32
N ARG A 343 3.30 30.63 11.11
CA ARG A 343 4.24 29.98 12.03
C ARG A 343 4.95 28.85 11.31
N GLY A 344 6.30 28.86 11.32
CA GLY A 344 7.11 27.75 10.85
C GLY A 344 6.90 26.49 11.70
N ILE A 345 6.59 25.38 11.07
CA ILE A 345 6.38 24.07 11.70
C ILE A 345 7.38 23.02 11.27
N GLY A 346 8.18 23.29 10.25
CA GLY A 346 9.21 22.41 9.72
C GLY A 346 9.78 22.91 8.41
N PHE A 347 10.66 22.10 7.83
CA PHE A 347 11.32 22.38 6.58
C PHE A 347 11.25 21.17 5.67
N TRP A 348 11.40 21.41 4.39
CA TRP A 348 11.59 20.36 3.41
C TRP A 348 12.83 20.65 2.58
N THR A 349 13.61 19.60 2.31
CA THR A 349 14.79 19.66 1.44
C THR A 349 14.78 18.49 0.46
N VAL A 350 15.36 18.66 -0.70
CA VAL A 350 15.47 17.60 -1.70
C VAL A 350 16.20 16.37 -1.13
N LYS A 351 17.22 16.58 -0.30
CA LYS A 351 18.07 15.52 0.25
C LYS A 351 17.43 14.72 1.38
N ASN A 352 16.75 15.39 2.32
CA ASN A 352 16.32 14.77 3.58
C ASN A 352 14.80 14.67 3.72
N GLY A 353 14.02 15.26 2.79
CA GLY A 353 12.56 15.34 2.92
C GLY A 353 12.13 16.30 4.02
N LEU A 354 11.15 15.88 4.85
CA LEU A 354 10.62 16.68 5.95
C LEU A 354 11.59 16.69 7.14
N LEU A 355 11.90 17.88 7.66
CA LEU A 355 12.78 18.11 8.78
C LEU A 355 12.14 19.07 9.80
N ARG A 356 12.40 18.84 11.08
CA ARG A 356 11.97 19.75 12.16
C ARG A 356 12.78 21.04 12.19
N ASN A 357 14.09 20.90 12.09
CA ASN A 357 15.07 21.99 12.11
C ASN A 357 16.07 21.78 10.98
N LEU A 358 16.57 22.87 10.42
CA LEU A 358 17.65 22.81 9.43
C LEU A 358 18.98 22.64 10.15
N ASN A 359 19.68 21.56 9.87
CA ASN A 359 21.06 21.36 10.28
C ASN A 359 21.89 21.07 9.04
N PRO A 360 22.89 21.92 8.71
CA PRO A 360 23.75 21.72 7.54
C PRO A 360 24.53 20.39 7.54
N PHE A 361 24.72 19.81 8.73
CA PHE A 361 25.45 18.55 8.91
C PHE A 361 24.53 17.34 9.06
N ASP A 362 23.24 17.49 8.75
CA ASP A 362 22.29 16.40 8.89
C ASP A 362 22.55 15.33 7.80
N THR A 363 22.88 14.13 8.25
CA THR A 363 23.10 12.94 7.42
C THR A 363 21.91 11.99 7.43
N SER A 364 20.75 12.41 7.98
CA SER A 364 19.55 11.58 8.05
C SER A 364 19.09 11.15 6.66
N LYS A 365 18.50 9.96 6.59
CA LYS A 365 17.87 9.46 5.37
C LYS A 365 16.63 10.29 5.05
N TYR A 366 16.26 10.33 3.77
CA TYR A 366 15.03 10.95 3.31
C TYR A 366 13.81 10.43 4.08
N SER A 367 13.00 11.33 4.62
CA SER A 367 11.85 11.00 5.46
C SER A 367 10.66 11.91 5.15
N THR A 368 9.49 11.31 5.03
CA THR A 368 8.19 12.01 4.93
C THR A 368 7.35 11.83 6.20
N SER A 369 7.98 11.49 7.34
CA SER A 369 7.25 11.28 8.58
C SER A 369 6.67 12.57 9.14
N LYS A 370 5.39 12.56 9.52
CA LYS A 370 4.71 13.67 10.21
C LYS A 370 5.34 14.03 11.54
N SER A 371 6.11 13.14 12.18
CA SER A 371 6.83 13.42 13.42
C SER A 371 7.90 14.51 13.26
N ASN A 372 8.35 14.75 12.03
CA ASN A 372 9.29 15.79 11.66
C ASN A 372 8.65 17.18 11.51
N LEU A 373 7.33 17.27 11.69
CA LEU A 373 6.61 18.53 11.72
C LEU A 373 6.26 18.95 13.15
N GLY A 374 6.14 20.25 13.38
CA GLY A 374 5.66 20.84 14.62
C GLY A 374 4.17 20.60 14.82
N THR A 375 3.66 21.05 15.96
CA THR A 375 2.23 21.01 16.26
C THR A 375 1.47 21.89 15.27
N ILE A 376 0.45 21.33 14.64
CA ILE A 376 -0.41 21.99 13.65
C ILE A 376 -1.76 22.28 14.30
N ILE A 377 -2.24 23.50 14.11
CA ILE A 377 -3.62 23.87 14.39
C ILE A 377 -4.34 23.84 13.06
N TRP A 378 -5.37 22.99 12.93
CA TRP A 378 -6.15 22.80 11.73
C TRP A 378 -7.36 23.76 11.69
N PRO A 379 -8.02 23.94 10.53
CA PRO A 379 -9.25 24.71 10.43
C PRO A 379 -10.29 24.26 11.47
N GLY A 380 -10.96 25.22 12.11
CA GLY A 380 -11.89 24.97 13.23
C GLY A 380 -11.19 24.74 14.56
N ASP A 381 -9.97 25.28 14.74
CA ASP A 381 -9.15 25.26 15.96
C ASP A 381 -8.91 23.85 16.52
N SER A 382 -8.75 22.89 15.61
CA SER A 382 -8.54 21.48 15.95
C SER A 382 -7.04 21.12 15.96
N THR A 383 -6.60 20.36 16.94
CA THR A 383 -5.27 19.71 16.95
C THR A 383 -5.30 18.30 16.38
N SER A 384 -6.49 17.73 16.16
CA SER A 384 -6.65 16.42 15.55
C SER A 384 -6.47 16.50 14.04
N VAL A 385 -5.63 15.62 13.49
CA VAL A 385 -5.37 15.56 12.06
C VAL A 385 -6.67 15.25 11.30
N PRO A 386 -7.06 16.09 10.30
CA PRO A 386 -8.22 15.81 9.48
C PRO A 386 -8.02 14.55 8.65
N LYS A 387 -9.08 13.78 8.48
CA LYS A 387 -9.04 12.58 7.62
C LYS A 387 -8.77 12.91 6.15
N GLY A 388 -9.07 14.14 5.73
CA GLY A 388 -8.94 14.59 4.35
C GLY A 388 -10.14 14.24 3.46
N TRP A 389 -11.16 13.62 4.02
CA TRP A 389 -12.37 13.27 3.33
C TRP A 389 -13.56 13.22 4.29
N GLU A 390 -14.77 13.40 3.75
CA GLU A 390 -16.03 13.29 4.50
C GLU A 390 -17.11 12.77 3.57
N PHE A 391 -17.93 11.85 4.07
CA PHE A 391 -19.12 11.46 3.35
C PHE A 391 -20.13 12.61 3.37
N PRO A 392 -20.65 13.02 2.22
CA PRO A 392 -21.75 13.98 2.19
C PRO A 392 -22.95 13.34 2.88
N THR A 393 -23.20 13.72 4.12
CA THR A 393 -24.30 13.22 4.97
C THR A 393 -25.69 13.55 4.42
N THR A 394 -25.78 14.30 3.38
CA THR A 394 -27.02 14.72 2.74
C THR A 394 -27.20 14.00 1.41
N ARG A 395 -27.84 12.82 1.42
CA ARG A 395 -28.63 12.22 0.31
C ARG A 395 -28.04 11.13 -0.57
N LYS A 396 -26.85 10.56 -0.37
CA LYS A 396 -26.44 9.43 -1.19
C LYS A 396 -26.09 8.22 -0.31
N SER A 397 -26.99 7.21 -0.26
CA SER A 397 -26.61 5.87 0.21
C SER A 397 -25.59 5.29 -0.77
N LEU A 398 -24.55 4.60 -0.26
CA LEU A 398 -23.62 3.86 -1.08
C LEU A 398 -24.35 2.75 -1.83
N LYS A 399 -24.15 2.70 -3.14
CA LYS A 399 -24.64 1.60 -3.97
C LYS A 399 -23.64 0.46 -3.93
N ILE A 400 -23.98 -0.59 -3.22
CA ILE A 400 -23.10 -1.76 -3.02
C ILE A 400 -23.63 -2.93 -3.83
N LEU A 401 -22.83 -3.41 -4.78
CA LEU A 401 -23.16 -4.64 -5.51
C LEU A 401 -22.95 -5.87 -4.64
N VAL A 402 -23.84 -6.82 -4.78
CA VAL A 402 -23.70 -8.15 -4.18
C VAL A 402 -23.82 -9.23 -5.25
N PRO A 403 -22.98 -10.29 -5.19
CA PRO A 403 -23.05 -11.38 -6.14
C PRO A 403 -24.37 -12.13 -6.01
N VAL A 404 -24.92 -12.56 -7.15
CA VAL A 404 -26.09 -13.45 -7.18
C VAL A 404 -25.68 -14.73 -7.86
N LYS A 405 -25.80 -15.82 -7.12
CA LYS A 405 -25.51 -17.17 -7.58
C LYS A 405 -26.46 -18.17 -6.92
N ASP A 406 -26.73 -19.25 -7.61
CA ASP A 406 -27.56 -20.35 -7.10
C ASP A 406 -26.76 -21.32 -6.23
N ASP A 407 -25.43 -21.16 -6.21
CA ASP A 407 -24.45 -22.05 -5.60
C ASP A 407 -23.94 -21.47 -4.28
N PHE A 408 -23.74 -22.32 -3.24
CA PHE A 408 -23.17 -21.93 -1.94
C PHE A 408 -23.84 -20.71 -1.31
N ASN A 409 -25.16 -20.76 -1.22
CA ASN A 409 -26.01 -19.67 -0.72
C ASN A 409 -25.66 -19.18 0.69
N GLN A 410 -24.90 -19.94 1.46
CA GLN A 410 -24.50 -19.58 2.83
C GLN A 410 -23.63 -18.33 2.88
N PHE A 411 -22.85 -18.04 1.82
CA PHE A 411 -22.00 -16.84 1.77
C PHE A 411 -22.80 -15.59 1.44
N VAL A 412 -23.65 -15.65 0.41
CA VAL A 412 -24.56 -14.57 0.02
C VAL A 412 -25.83 -15.18 -0.55
N THR A 413 -26.98 -14.83 0.03
CA THR A 413 -28.32 -15.22 -0.42
C THR A 413 -29.13 -13.98 -0.75
N VAL A 414 -29.72 -13.97 -1.92
CA VAL A 414 -30.64 -12.91 -2.35
C VAL A 414 -32.05 -13.52 -2.48
N THR A 415 -32.97 -13.03 -1.66
CA THR A 415 -34.40 -13.41 -1.73
C THR A 415 -35.21 -12.21 -2.20
N TYR A 416 -36.05 -12.44 -3.19
CA TYR A 416 -36.93 -11.42 -3.74
C TYR A 416 -38.31 -11.56 -3.10
N ASP A 417 -38.81 -10.50 -2.44
CA ASP A 417 -40.15 -10.44 -1.92
C ASP A 417 -41.08 -9.79 -2.95
N PRO A 418 -41.95 -10.56 -3.60
CA PRO A 418 -42.85 -10.05 -4.63
C PRO A 418 -43.93 -9.10 -4.05
N THR A 419 -44.14 -9.10 -2.74
CA THR A 419 -45.19 -8.27 -2.09
C THR A 419 -44.71 -6.83 -1.87
N THR A 420 -43.45 -6.68 -1.49
CA THR A 420 -42.80 -5.39 -1.21
C THR A 420 -41.96 -4.87 -2.38
N ASN A 421 -41.76 -5.66 -3.42
CA ASN A 421 -40.87 -5.40 -4.55
C ASN A 421 -39.45 -5.04 -4.10
N THR A 422 -38.99 -5.60 -2.99
CA THR A 422 -37.65 -5.41 -2.42
C THR A 422 -36.84 -6.71 -2.44
N SER A 423 -35.54 -6.62 -2.65
CA SER A 423 -34.61 -7.75 -2.49
C SER A 423 -34.01 -7.71 -1.08
N GLN A 424 -34.17 -8.81 -0.35
CA GLN A 424 -33.49 -9.00 0.91
C GLN A 424 -32.21 -9.80 0.68
N VAL A 425 -31.10 -9.27 1.18
CA VAL A 425 -29.77 -9.89 1.05
C VAL A 425 -29.28 -10.34 2.41
N THR A 426 -28.94 -11.61 2.54
CA THR A 426 -28.45 -12.24 3.78
C THR A 426 -27.22 -13.11 3.46
N GLY A 427 -26.54 -13.61 4.47
CA GLY A 427 -25.41 -14.53 4.31
C GLY A 427 -24.21 -14.17 5.17
N TYR A 428 -23.26 -15.10 5.28
CA TYR A 428 -22.05 -14.95 6.08
C TYR A 428 -21.27 -13.66 5.78
N CYS A 429 -21.06 -13.36 4.48
CA CYS A 429 -20.35 -12.15 4.06
C CYS A 429 -21.12 -10.86 4.43
N ILE A 430 -22.45 -10.92 4.41
CA ILE A 430 -23.31 -9.79 4.74
C ILE A 430 -23.33 -9.53 6.25
N ASP A 431 -23.41 -10.58 7.07
CA ASP A 431 -23.36 -10.45 8.53
C ASP A 431 -22.03 -9.84 8.99
N ILE A 432 -20.90 -10.26 8.37
CA ILE A 432 -19.60 -9.66 8.64
C ILE A 432 -19.61 -8.18 8.22
N PHE A 433 -20.10 -7.87 7.03
CA PHE A 433 -20.17 -6.49 6.56
C PHE A 433 -20.99 -5.60 7.51
N GLN A 434 -22.15 -6.05 7.95
CA GLN A 434 -22.98 -5.33 8.92
C GLN A 434 -22.25 -5.10 10.24
N ALA A 435 -21.62 -6.15 10.79
CA ALA A 435 -20.81 -6.04 11.99
C ALA A 435 -19.64 -5.06 11.84
N VAL A 436 -19.01 -5.03 10.66
CA VAL A 436 -17.92 -4.08 10.32
C VAL A 436 -18.45 -2.64 10.29
N ILE A 437 -19.58 -2.39 9.65
CA ILE A 437 -20.18 -1.06 9.56
C ILE A 437 -20.59 -0.54 10.96
N GLU A 438 -21.11 -1.39 11.83
CA GLU A 438 -21.45 -1.02 13.22
C GLU A 438 -20.23 -0.60 14.05
N LYS A 439 -19.02 -1.07 13.69
CA LYS A 439 -17.77 -0.71 14.36
C LYS A 439 -17.13 0.58 13.83
N LEU A 440 -17.65 1.15 12.76
CA LEU A 440 -17.16 2.42 12.26
C LEU A 440 -17.52 3.57 13.21
N PRO A 441 -16.65 4.59 13.39
CA PRO A 441 -16.91 5.72 14.27
C PRO A 441 -17.90 6.75 13.68
N TYR A 442 -18.57 6.42 12.58
CA TYR A 442 -19.55 7.25 11.88
C TYR A 442 -20.60 6.36 11.21
N ALA A 443 -21.82 6.88 11.07
CA ALA A 443 -22.89 6.19 10.37
C ALA A 443 -22.65 6.18 8.85
N LEU A 444 -22.73 5.00 8.23
CA LEU A 444 -22.64 4.81 6.80
C LEU A 444 -23.98 4.29 6.29
N THR A 445 -24.64 5.08 5.43
CA THR A 445 -25.86 4.65 4.75
C THR A 445 -25.52 3.92 3.46
N TYR A 446 -26.07 2.73 3.26
CA TYR A 446 -25.78 1.91 2.09
C TYR A 446 -27.05 1.19 1.61
N GLU A 447 -27.04 0.80 0.35
CA GLU A 447 -28.07 -0.01 -0.30
C GLU A 447 -27.40 -1.20 -0.97
N LEU A 448 -27.83 -2.41 -0.64
CA LEU A 448 -27.33 -3.64 -1.25
C LEU A 448 -28.12 -3.91 -2.55
N ILE A 449 -27.42 -3.94 -3.67
CA ILE A 449 -28.01 -4.09 -5.00
C ILE A 449 -27.54 -5.43 -5.58
N PRO A 450 -28.44 -6.37 -5.84
CA PRO A 450 -28.10 -7.65 -6.47
C PRO A 450 -27.60 -7.44 -7.91
N PHE A 451 -26.51 -8.12 -8.26
CA PHE A 451 -25.95 -8.12 -9.62
C PHE A 451 -26.71 -9.10 -10.52
N THR A 452 -27.90 -8.69 -10.96
CA THR A 452 -28.82 -9.53 -11.74
C THR A 452 -29.22 -8.90 -13.05
N LEU A 453 -29.54 -9.76 -14.01
CA LEU A 453 -30.32 -9.43 -15.20
C LEU A 453 -31.82 -9.29 -14.82
N PRO A 454 -32.64 -8.68 -15.66
CA PRO A 454 -34.08 -8.52 -15.40
C PRO A 454 -34.83 -9.85 -15.18
N ASN A 455 -34.28 -10.97 -15.61
CA ASN A 455 -34.83 -12.32 -15.40
C ASN A 455 -34.43 -12.95 -14.05
N GLY A 456 -33.68 -12.23 -13.19
CA GLY A 456 -33.23 -12.71 -11.89
C GLY A 456 -31.95 -13.54 -11.90
N SER A 457 -31.40 -13.91 -13.06
CA SER A 457 -30.12 -14.61 -13.14
C SER A 457 -28.94 -13.66 -12.94
N SER A 458 -27.76 -14.19 -12.59
CA SER A 458 -26.52 -13.39 -12.45
C SER A 458 -26.23 -12.60 -13.72
N ALA A 459 -25.89 -11.33 -13.59
CA ALA A 459 -25.55 -10.44 -14.70
C ALA A 459 -24.13 -10.65 -15.26
N GLY A 460 -23.29 -11.46 -14.60
CA GLY A 460 -21.92 -11.73 -15.04
C GLY A 460 -21.05 -12.37 -13.97
N SER A 461 -19.75 -12.37 -14.22
CA SER A 461 -18.71 -12.90 -13.32
C SER A 461 -18.32 -11.89 -12.23
N TYR A 462 -17.50 -12.35 -11.27
CA TYR A 462 -16.89 -11.45 -10.27
C TYR A 462 -16.01 -10.35 -10.91
N ASN A 463 -15.37 -10.63 -12.03
CA ASN A 463 -14.58 -9.63 -12.75
C ASN A 463 -15.48 -8.54 -13.33
N ASP A 464 -16.65 -8.91 -13.90
CA ASP A 464 -17.62 -7.94 -14.40
C ASP A 464 -18.17 -7.03 -13.28
N MET A 465 -18.38 -7.56 -12.07
CA MET A 465 -18.76 -6.73 -10.90
C MET A 465 -17.66 -5.76 -10.51
N ILE A 466 -16.40 -6.19 -10.53
CA ILE A 466 -15.23 -5.34 -10.24
C ILE A 466 -15.11 -4.22 -11.27
N ASP A 467 -15.35 -4.52 -12.54
CA ASP A 467 -15.35 -3.53 -13.62
C ASP A 467 -16.46 -2.47 -13.42
N GLN A 468 -17.62 -2.83 -12.89
CA GLN A 468 -18.65 -1.85 -12.54
C GLN A 468 -18.18 -0.86 -11.46
N VAL A 469 -17.38 -1.31 -10.50
CA VAL A 469 -16.77 -0.43 -9.49
C VAL A 469 -15.62 0.40 -10.09
N TYR A 470 -14.82 -0.21 -10.95
CA TYR A 470 -13.76 0.50 -11.67
C TYR A 470 -14.31 1.65 -12.52
N TYR A 471 -15.43 1.43 -13.25
CA TYR A 471 -16.11 2.48 -14.01
C TYR A 471 -16.98 3.43 -13.16
N GLN A 472 -16.95 3.30 -11.83
CA GLN A 472 -17.69 4.14 -10.87
C GLN A 472 -19.22 4.12 -11.04
N ASN A 473 -19.78 3.07 -11.61
CA ASN A 473 -21.22 2.86 -11.68
C ASN A 473 -21.78 2.48 -10.28
N TYR A 474 -20.96 1.85 -9.47
CA TYR A 474 -21.24 1.44 -8.09
C TYR A 474 -20.09 1.79 -7.16
N ASP A 475 -20.41 1.94 -5.88
CA ASP A 475 -19.45 2.43 -4.87
C ASP A 475 -18.64 1.30 -4.21
N ALA A 476 -19.14 0.05 -4.20
CA ALA A 476 -18.45 -1.09 -3.61
C ALA A 476 -19.02 -2.44 -4.09
N VAL A 477 -18.28 -3.53 -3.84
CA VAL A 477 -18.80 -4.91 -3.89
C VAL A 477 -18.65 -5.55 -2.51
N VAL A 478 -19.69 -6.18 -2.03
CA VAL A 478 -19.73 -6.96 -0.78
C VAL A 478 -20.18 -8.38 -1.09
N GLY A 479 -19.34 -9.36 -0.79
CA GLY A 479 -19.61 -10.78 -1.04
C GLY A 479 -18.31 -11.58 -0.96
N ASP A 480 -18.37 -12.84 -1.32
CA ASP A 480 -17.27 -13.80 -1.34
C ASP A 480 -16.25 -13.52 -2.48
N THR A 481 -15.78 -12.28 -2.53
CA THR A 481 -14.85 -11.81 -3.57
C THR A 481 -13.41 -12.03 -3.16
N THR A 482 -12.74 -12.97 -3.82
CA THR A 482 -11.33 -13.29 -3.58
C THR A 482 -10.42 -12.16 -4.00
N ILE A 483 -9.47 -11.82 -3.14
CA ILE A 483 -8.42 -10.84 -3.41
C ILE A 483 -7.39 -11.47 -4.34
N LEU A 484 -7.30 -10.98 -5.58
CA LEU A 484 -6.34 -11.42 -6.60
C LEU A 484 -5.51 -10.26 -7.11
N ALA A 485 -4.23 -10.52 -7.44
CA ALA A 485 -3.31 -9.50 -7.93
C ALA A 485 -3.84 -8.79 -9.19
N ASN A 486 -4.43 -9.54 -10.12
CA ASN A 486 -5.02 -8.98 -11.34
C ASN A 486 -6.18 -8.01 -11.04
N ARG A 487 -7.04 -8.35 -10.09
CA ARG A 487 -8.17 -7.52 -9.67
C ARG A 487 -7.73 -6.26 -8.95
N SER A 488 -6.67 -6.34 -8.13
CA SER A 488 -6.13 -5.18 -7.40
C SER A 488 -5.44 -4.14 -8.29
N LEU A 489 -5.22 -4.42 -9.57
CA LEU A 489 -4.82 -3.39 -10.53
C LEU A 489 -5.93 -2.36 -10.80
N HIS A 490 -7.20 -2.76 -10.72
CA HIS A 490 -8.37 -1.95 -11.07
C HIS A 490 -9.07 -1.34 -9.85
N VAL A 491 -9.04 -2.03 -8.72
CA VAL A 491 -9.77 -1.66 -7.50
C VAL A 491 -8.90 -1.84 -6.26
N ASP A 492 -9.33 -1.24 -5.14
CA ASP A 492 -8.74 -1.50 -3.83
C ASP A 492 -9.59 -2.50 -3.05
N PHE A 493 -8.91 -3.43 -2.40
CA PHE A 493 -9.52 -4.38 -1.47
C PHE A 493 -9.29 -3.95 -0.03
N THR A 494 -10.24 -4.28 0.84
CA THR A 494 -10.00 -4.25 2.28
C THR A 494 -9.03 -5.37 2.68
N LEU A 495 -8.58 -5.36 3.93
CA LEU A 495 -7.97 -6.55 4.50
C LEU A 495 -8.96 -7.74 4.41
N PRO A 496 -8.44 -8.96 4.27
CA PRO A 496 -9.28 -10.14 4.21
C PRO A 496 -10.01 -10.36 5.54
N TYR A 497 -11.26 -10.77 5.45
CA TYR A 497 -12.08 -11.14 6.62
C TYR A 497 -12.28 -12.65 6.77
N THR A 498 -11.72 -13.45 5.84
CA THR A 498 -11.74 -14.92 5.89
C THR A 498 -10.34 -15.49 5.96
N GLU A 499 -10.23 -16.76 6.33
CA GLU A 499 -8.99 -17.50 6.17
C GLU A 499 -8.57 -17.51 4.69
N SER A 500 -7.27 -17.44 4.46
CA SER A 500 -6.68 -17.38 3.13
C SER A 500 -6.15 -18.74 2.69
N GLY A 501 -6.18 -18.98 1.40
CA GLY A 501 -5.57 -20.14 0.77
C GLY A 501 -6.53 -20.94 -0.09
N VAL A 502 -5.94 -21.77 -0.92
CA VAL A 502 -6.58 -22.85 -1.67
C VAL A 502 -6.10 -24.15 -1.08
N ALA A 503 -7.01 -25.06 -0.83
CA ALA A 503 -6.66 -26.37 -0.31
C ALA A 503 -7.30 -27.49 -1.15
N MET A 504 -6.76 -28.66 -1.01
CA MET A 504 -7.23 -29.88 -1.66
C MET A 504 -7.98 -30.73 -0.63
N LEU A 505 -9.20 -31.08 -0.94
CA LEU A 505 -10.04 -31.96 -0.15
C LEU A 505 -9.94 -33.38 -0.72
N VAL A 506 -9.48 -34.33 0.07
CA VAL A 506 -9.32 -35.72 -0.32
C VAL A 506 -10.13 -36.64 0.58
N PRO A 507 -10.72 -37.75 0.05
CA PRO A 507 -11.39 -38.70 0.90
C PRO A 507 -10.44 -39.32 1.93
N TYR A 508 -10.88 -39.40 3.15
CA TYR A 508 -10.19 -40.13 4.20
C TYR A 508 -10.67 -41.58 4.19
N GLU A 509 -9.89 -42.49 3.61
CA GLU A 509 -10.10 -43.92 3.76
C GLU A 509 -9.55 -44.35 5.11
N ASP A 510 -10.43 -44.49 6.08
CA ASP A 510 -10.13 -45.17 7.34
C ASP A 510 -9.99 -46.65 7.01
N ASN A 511 -8.74 -47.04 6.69
CA ASN A 511 -8.38 -48.45 6.46
C ASN A 511 -8.51 -49.22 7.77
N LYS A 512 -9.74 -49.38 8.28
CA LYS A 512 -10.11 -50.29 9.33
C LYS A 512 -10.04 -51.74 8.82
N SER A 513 -8.94 -52.12 8.17
CA SER A 513 -8.62 -53.55 8.05
C SER A 513 -8.25 -54.01 9.45
N LYS A 514 -9.18 -54.68 10.13
CA LYS A 514 -8.96 -55.43 11.38
C LYS A 514 -8.01 -56.60 11.16
N ASN A 515 -6.84 -56.33 10.57
CA ASN A 515 -5.85 -57.33 10.29
C ASN A 515 -4.90 -57.41 11.48
N ALA A 516 -4.90 -58.54 12.17
CA ALA A 516 -3.96 -58.85 13.25
C ALA A 516 -2.49 -58.60 12.91
N TRP A 517 -2.18 -58.49 11.64
CA TRP A 517 -0.83 -58.34 11.08
C TRP A 517 -0.51 -56.89 10.64
N VAL A 518 -1.29 -55.86 11.10
CA VAL A 518 -1.09 -54.43 10.76
C VAL A 518 0.32 -53.98 11.20
N PHE A 519 0.87 -54.51 12.27
CA PHE A 519 2.20 -54.16 12.74
C PHE A 519 3.33 -54.61 11.78
N LEU A 520 3.08 -55.52 10.82
CA LEU A 520 4.03 -55.90 9.77
C LEU A 520 3.98 -55.01 8.54
N LYS A 521 2.92 -54.22 8.34
CA LYS A 521 2.74 -53.34 7.16
C LYS A 521 3.69 -52.15 7.04
N PRO A 522 4.25 -51.55 8.12
CA PRO A 522 5.13 -50.38 7.99
C PRO A 522 6.41 -50.64 7.21
N LEU A 523 6.86 -51.89 7.13
CA LEU A 523 8.08 -52.26 6.45
C LEU A 523 7.79 -53.31 5.35
N THR A 524 8.43 -53.19 4.17
CA THR A 524 8.40 -54.20 3.13
C THR A 524 9.06 -55.46 3.61
N TRP A 525 8.70 -56.64 3.05
CA TRP A 525 9.26 -57.92 3.47
C TRP A 525 10.79 -57.99 3.38
N ASP A 526 11.36 -57.34 2.35
CA ASP A 526 12.80 -57.23 2.16
C ASP A 526 13.44 -56.43 3.29
N LEU A 527 12.76 -55.37 3.76
CA LEU A 527 13.24 -54.53 4.86
C LEU A 527 13.15 -55.25 6.21
N TRP A 528 12.10 -56.10 6.42
CA TRP A 528 12.02 -56.98 7.61
C TRP A 528 13.15 -58.00 7.64
N LEU A 529 13.46 -58.63 6.49
CA LEU A 529 14.56 -59.59 6.38
C LEU A 529 15.92 -58.92 6.65
N THR A 530 16.14 -57.75 6.02
CA THR A 530 17.38 -56.99 6.21
C THR A 530 17.54 -56.53 7.66
N SER A 531 16.48 -56.02 8.27
CA SER A 531 16.48 -55.61 9.68
C SER A 531 16.76 -56.81 10.61
N GLY A 532 16.17 -57.96 10.34
CA GLY A 532 16.44 -59.18 11.06
C GLY A 532 17.91 -59.65 10.95
N CYS A 533 18.49 -59.58 9.74
CA CYS A 533 19.90 -59.89 9.54
C CYS A 533 20.85 -58.94 10.28
N PHE A 534 20.56 -57.62 10.19
CA PHE A 534 21.32 -56.61 10.96
C PHE A 534 21.18 -56.79 12.46
N PHE A 535 20.01 -57.18 12.94
CA PHE A 535 19.73 -57.46 14.32
C PHE A 535 20.62 -58.60 14.85
N VAL A 536 20.73 -59.74 14.12
CA VAL A 536 21.62 -60.86 14.45
C VAL A 536 23.08 -60.42 14.36
N PHE A 537 23.44 -59.64 13.36
CA PHE A 537 24.79 -59.10 13.19
C PHE A 537 25.21 -58.22 14.38
N ILE A 538 24.36 -57.28 14.81
CA ILE A 538 24.63 -56.41 15.97
C ILE A 538 24.74 -57.25 17.24
N ALA A 539 23.85 -58.24 17.45
CA ALA A 539 23.93 -59.15 18.60
C ALA A 539 25.27 -59.93 18.65
N LEU A 540 25.76 -60.33 17.47
CA LEU A 540 27.04 -61.04 17.35
C LEU A 540 28.23 -60.10 17.64
N VAL A 541 28.18 -58.87 17.15
CA VAL A 541 29.23 -57.87 17.44
C VAL A 541 29.23 -57.50 18.92
N VAL A 542 28.10 -57.33 19.56
CA VAL A 542 27.99 -57.04 21.00
C VAL A 542 28.53 -58.23 21.79
N TRP A 543 28.20 -59.47 21.41
CA TRP A 543 28.74 -60.66 22.04
C TRP A 543 30.26 -60.74 21.94
N ILE A 544 30.84 -60.46 20.76
CA ILE A 544 32.30 -60.46 20.57
C ILE A 544 33.01 -59.46 21.46
N LEU A 545 32.43 -58.26 21.58
CA LEU A 545 33.05 -57.16 22.31
C LEU A 545 32.86 -57.28 23.82
N GLU A 546 31.65 -57.64 24.28
CA GLU A 546 31.24 -57.54 25.69
C GLU A 546 31.39 -58.81 26.50
N HIS A 547 31.44 -60.07 25.90
CA HIS A 547 31.43 -61.31 26.63
C HIS A 547 32.64 -61.49 27.55
N ARG A 548 33.75 -60.76 27.35
CA ARG A 548 34.94 -60.81 28.20
C ARG A 548 35.03 -59.66 29.21
N ILE A 549 34.32 -58.56 28.96
CA ILE A 549 34.48 -57.33 29.73
C ILE A 549 33.32 -57.16 30.73
N ASN A 550 32.09 -57.47 30.32
CA ASN A 550 30.88 -57.20 31.09
C ASN A 550 30.39 -58.50 31.79
N GLU A 551 30.13 -58.45 33.11
CA GLU A 551 29.68 -59.60 33.92
C GLU A 551 28.28 -60.08 33.51
N ASP A 552 27.41 -59.25 33.05
CA ASP A 552 26.06 -59.58 32.57
C ASP A 552 26.03 -60.43 31.29
N PHE A 553 27.13 -60.42 30.53
CA PHE A 553 27.33 -61.26 29.34
C PHE A 553 28.21 -62.49 29.61
N ARG A 554 28.53 -62.79 30.89
CA ARG A 554 29.26 -64.04 31.32
C ARG A 554 28.28 -65.14 31.76
N GLY A 555 28.51 -66.34 31.39
CA GLY A 555 27.66 -67.48 31.75
C GLY A 555 27.70 -68.57 30.69
N PRO A 556 26.83 -69.61 30.78
CA PRO A 556 26.74 -70.61 29.73
C PRO A 556 26.35 -69.98 28.38
N THR A 557 26.82 -70.60 27.30
CA THR A 557 26.68 -70.07 25.92
C THR A 557 25.24 -69.68 25.56
N THR A 558 24.23 -70.36 26.07
CA THR A 558 22.81 -70.06 25.87
C THR A 558 22.38 -68.75 26.54
N HIS A 559 22.94 -68.43 27.70
CA HIS A 559 22.67 -67.16 28.40
C HIS A 559 23.31 -66.02 27.67
N GLN A 560 24.54 -66.13 27.20
CA GLN A 560 25.26 -65.09 26.46
C GLN A 560 24.54 -64.71 25.17
N VAL A 561 24.07 -65.67 24.39
CA VAL A 561 23.31 -65.45 23.15
C VAL A 561 21.99 -64.84 23.47
N GLY A 562 21.26 -65.26 24.51
CA GLY A 562 20.00 -64.73 24.93
C GLY A 562 20.05 -63.19 25.30
N THR A 563 21.08 -62.88 26.14
CA THR A 563 21.27 -61.47 26.59
C THR A 563 21.69 -60.57 25.44
N SER A 564 22.56 -61.03 24.52
CA SER A 564 22.95 -60.24 23.35
C SER A 564 21.77 -59.98 22.38
N LEU A 565 20.94 -60.99 22.13
CA LEU A 565 19.71 -60.84 21.32
C LEU A 565 18.68 -59.94 21.99
N TRP A 566 18.49 -60.07 23.31
CA TRP A 566 17.57 -59.21 24.06
C TRP A 566 18.00 -57.75 24.05
N PHE A 567 19.28 -57.45 24.22
CA PHE A 567 19.81 -56.09 24.16
C PHE A 567 19.61 -55.48 22.79
N SER A 568 19.89 -56.22 21.75
CA SER A 568 19.68 -55.74 20.35
C SER A 568 18.20 -55.51 20.05
N PHE A 569 17.29 -56.38 20.55
CA PHE A 569 15.83 -56.23 20.38
C PHE A 569 15.30 -55.01 21.11
N SER A 570 15.71 -54.81 22.36
CA SER A 570 15.23 -53.63 23.14
C SER A 570 15.61 -52.30 22.48
N THR A 571 16.80 -52.21 21.88
CA THR A 571 17.26 -51.01 21.17
C THR A 571 16.43 -50.71 19.92
N MET A 572 15.95 -51.76 19.24
CA MET A 572 15.14 -51.60 18.01
C MET A 572 13.68 -51.19 18.31
N VAL A 573 13.07 -51.69 19.38
CA VAL A 573 11.65 -51.42 19.69
C VAL A 573 11.41 -49.97 20.16
N PHE A 574 12.41 -49.28 20.70
CA PHE A 574 12.27 -47.90 21.14
C PHE A 574 12.39 -46.86 20.04
N ALA A 575 12.63 -47.21 18.77
CA ALA A 575 13.04 -46.28 17.73
C ALA A 575 12.01 -45.85 16.69
N GLN A 576 10.74 -46.32 16.65
CA GLN A 576 9.81 -45.84 15.58
C GLN A 576 8.34 -45.81 15.93
N MET A 577 7.78 -44.58 15.85
CA MET A 577 6.38 -44.33 15.48
C MET A 577 6.33 -43.52 14.19
N GLN A 578 5.72 -44.03 13.13
CA GLN A 578 5.50 -43.28 11.88
C GLN A 578 4.05 -43.33 11.46
N ASN A 579 3.52 -42.12 11.11
CA ASN A 579 2.13 -41.84 10.71
C ASN A 579 1.76 -42.50 9.37
N SER A 580 0.53 -42.98 9.22
CA SER A 580 -0.07 -43.36 7.96
C SER A 580 -0.36 -42.07 7.13
N GLN A 581 0.21 -41.97 5.94
CA GLN A 581 0.00 -40.83 5.02
C GLN A 581 -1.20 -41.07 4.11
N PRO A 582 -1.93 -39.99 3.71
CA PRO A 582 -2.98 -40.06 2.71
C PRO A 582 -2.43 -40.46 1.34
N THR A 583 -3.28 -41.05 0.50
CA THR A 583 -2.90 -41.63 -0.80
C THR A 583 -2.43 -40.55 -1.79
N ILE A 584 -2.91 -39.28 -1.66
CA ILE A 584 -2.54 -38.12 -2.45
C ILE A 584 -2.14 -37.01 -1.49
N THR A 585 -0.87 -36.59 -1.57
CA THR A 585 -0.29 -35.59 -0.64
C THR A 585 0.01 -34.26 -1.30
N ASP A 586 -0.01 -34.16 -2.63
CA ASP A 586 0.37 -32.97 -3.37
C ASP A 586 -0.43 -32.85 -4.68
N VAL A 587 -0.67 -31.61 -5.10
CA VAL A 587 -1.36 -31.26 -6.37
C VAL A 587 -0.59 -31.76 -7.60
N TYR A 588 0.74 -31.74 -7.55
CA TYR A 588 1.58 -32.26 -8.64
C TYR A 588 1.47 -33.79 -8.79
N GLN A 589 1.31 -34.49 -7.69
CA GLN A 589 1.02 -35.92 -7.70
C GLN A 589 -0.33 -36.18 -8.37
N LEU A 590 -1.34 -35.36 -8.07
CA LEU A 590 -2.66 -35.42 -8.67
C LEU A 590 -2.63 -35.09 -10.18
N LEU A 591 -1.79 -34.13 -10.59
CA LEU A 591 -1.55 -33.79 -11.99
C LEU A 591 -0.98 -34.99 -12.77
N ASN A 592 0.03 -35.66 -12.20
CA ASN A 592 0.74 -36.78 -12.83
C ASN A 592 -0.07 -38.09 -12.82
N SER A 593 -0.97 -38.29 -11.86
CA SER A 593 -1.78 -39.52 -11.74
C SER A 593 -2.87 -39.66 -12.80
N GLY A 594 -3.19 -38.58 -13.53
CA GLY A 594 -4.27 -38.59 -14.55
C GLY A 594 -5.68 -38.61 -13.96
N GLU A 595 -5.83 -38.44 -12.65
CA GLU A 595 -7.09 -38.47 -11.93
C GLU A 595 -7.96 -37.23 -12.19
N ARG A 596 -9.29 -37.35 -12.00
CA ARG A 596 -10.23 -36.24 -12.15
C ARG A 596 -10.26 -35.38 -10.90
N VAL A 597 -10.35 -34.06 -11.12
CA VAL A 597 -10.29 -33.04 -10.06
C VAL A 597 -11.58 -32.22 -10.05
N GLY A 598 -12.15 -32.04 -8.89
CA GLY A 598 -13.30 -31.18 -8.67
C GLY A 598 -12.90 -29.74 -8.38
N TYR A 599 -13.71 -28.79 -8.81
CA TYR A 599 -13.60 -27.37 -8.49
C TYR A 599 -14.99 -26.72 -8.42
N GLN A 600 -15.10 -25.63 -7.65
CA GLN A 600 -16.36 -24.88 -7.53
C GLN A 600 -16.65 -24.10 -8.81
N ASN A 601 -17.89 -24.15 -9.25
CA ASN A 601 -18.36 -23.42 -10.42
C ASN A 601 -18.34 -21.90 -10.18
N GLY A 602 -17.86 -21.12 -11.17
CA GLY A 602 -17.86 -19.64 -11.14
C GLY A 602 -16.70 -18.99 -10.39
N GLY A 603 -15.84 -19.78 -9.71
CA GLY A 603 -14.62 -19.28 -9.05
C GLY A 603 -13.42 -19.16 -9.99
N PHE A 604 -12.33 -18.55 -9.53
CA PHE A 604 -11.06 -18.43 -10.28
C PHE A 604 -10.26 -19.74 -10.34
N ILE A 605 -10.65 -20.75 -9.56
CA ILE A 605 -9.94 -22.03 -9.43
C ILE A 605 -9.84 -22.75 -10.78
N HIS A 606 -10.87 -22.70 -11.61
CA HIS A 606 -10.85 -23.27 -12.93
C HIS A 606 -9.69 -22.76 -13.80
N GLU A 607 -9.55 -21.44 -13.87
CA GLU A 607 -8.47 -20.80 -14.64
C GLU A 607 -7.09 -21.12 -14.04
N MET A 608 -7.00 -21.18 -12.71
CA MET A 608 -5.77 -21.57 -12.02
C MET A 608 -5.35 -23.01 -12.37
N LEU A 609 -6.28 -23.96 -12.36
CA LEU A 609 -6.01 -25.37 -12.72
C LEU A 609 -5.60 -25.51 -14.18
N LYS A 610 -6.20 -24.73 -15.11
CA LYS A 610 -5.76 -24.65 -16.50
C LYS A 610 -4.33 -24.12 -16.65
N GLN A 611 -3.98 -23.09 -15.93
CA GLN A 611 -2.60 -22.56 -15.90
C GLN A 611 -1.60 -23.60 -15.39
N MET A 612 -2.02 -24.50 -14.49
CA MET A 612 -1.24 -25.63 -14.00
C MET A 612 -1.17 -26.81 -14.98
N LYS A 613 -1.79 -26.68 -16.17
CA LYS A 613 -1.81 -27.70 -17.23
C LYS A 613 -2.67 -28.94 -16.92
N PHE A 614 -3.75 -28.76 -16.14
CA PHE A 614 -4.79 -29.79 -16.09
C PHE A 614 -5.64 -29.76 -17.36
N ASP A 615 -5.90 -30.92 -17.95
CA ASP A 615 -6.74 -31.04 -19.12
C ASP A 615 -8.21 -30.80 -18.78
N ASP A 616 -8.95 -30.10 -19.64
CA ASP A 616 -10.36 -29.74 -19.40
C ASP A 616 -11.27 -30.95 -19.15
N TYR A 617 -11.04 -32.11 -19.78
CA TYR A 617 -11.83 -33.32 -19.58
C TYR A 617 -11.65 -33.93 -18.16
N ARG A 618 -10.61 -33.54 -17.43
CA ARG A 618 -10.34 -33.97 -16.05
C ARG A 618 -10.96 -33.07 -15.02
N LEU A 619 -11.35 -31.84 -15.40
CA LEU A 619 -11.92 -30.84 -14.53
C LEU A 619 -13.43 -30.99 -14.43
N VAL A 620 -13.94 -31.23 -13.24
CA VAL A 620 -15.36 -31.44 -12.96
C VAL A 620 -15.86 -30.35 -12.02
N SER A 621 -16.78 -29.52 -12.50
CA SER A 621 -17.38 -28.48 -11.66
C SER A 621 -18.45 -29.07 -10.74
N TYR A 622 -18.55 -28.51 -9.53
CA TYR A 622 -19.67 -28.77 -8.59
C TYR A 622 -20.25 -27.44 -8.08
N LYS A 623 -21.51 -27.49 -7.65
CA LYS A 623 -22.32 -26.33 -7.28
C LYS A 623 -22.67 -26.29 -5.79
N SER A 624 -22.59 -27.42 -5.10
CA SER A 624 -22.94 -27.50 -3.67
C SER A 624 -22.03 -28.46 -2.93
N ALA A 625 -22.07 -28.39 -1.61
CA ALA A 625 -21.34 -29.30 -0.74
C ALA A 625 -21.81 -30.75 -0.91
N GLU A 626 -23.11 -30.98 -1.16
CA GLU A 626 -23.71 -32.29 -1.41
C GLU A 626 -23.23 -32.89 -2.72
N GLU A 627 -23.14 -32.08 -3.77
CA GLU A 627 -22.62 -32.51 -5.07
C GLU A 627 -21.13 -32.87 -4.99
N CYS A 628 -20.35 -32.06 -4.25
CA CYS A 628 -18.95 -32.34 -3.97
C CYS A 628 -18.79 -33.68 -3.22
N ASP A 629 -19.57 -33.92 -2.18
CA ASP A 629 -19.59 -35.21 -1.42
C ASP A 629 -19.96 -36.37 -2.32
N ALA A 630 -20.97 -36.23 -3.18
CA ALA A 630 -21.38 -37.26 -4.11
C ALA A 630 -20.28 -37.60 -5.14
N LEU A 631 -19.60 -36.60 -5.68
CA LEU A 631 -18.50 -36.77 -6.64
C LEU A 631 -17.26 -37.41 -6.00
N LEU A 632 -16.87 -36.97 -4.81
CA LEU A 632 -15.76 -37.56 -4.04
C LEU A 632 -16.08 -39.01 -3.63
N SER A 633 -17.31 -39.28 -3.21
CA SER A 633 -17.73 -40.64 -2.83
C SER A 633 -17.76 -41.63 -4.00
N LYS A 634 -18.02 -41.16 -5.24
CA LYS A 634 -17.93 -41.99 -6.46
C LYS A 634 -16.50 -42.35 -6.81
N GLY A 635 -15.55 -41.46 -6.53
CA GLY A 635 -14.15 -41.62 -6.94
C GLY A 635 -13.94 -41.47 -8.46
N SER A 636 -12.73 -41.14 -8.85
CA SER A 636 -12.33 -40.88 -10.24
C SER A 636 -12.61 -42.05 -11.20
N SER A 637 -12.41 -43.30 -10.76
CA SER A 637 -12.60 -44.49 -11.57
C SER A 637 -14.07 -44.78 -11.95
N LYS A 638 -15.03 -44.24 -11.19
CA LYS A 638 -16.47 -44.43 -11.41
C LYS A 638 -17.16 -43.17 -11.94
N GLY A 639 -16.39 -42.25 -12.52
CA GLY A 639 -16.92 -41.01 -13.09
C GLY A 639 -17.11 -39.86 -12.08
N GLY A 640 -16.61 -40.00 -10.86
CA GLY A 640 -16.50 -38.92 -9.86
C GLY A 640 -15.14 -38.23 -9.92
N ILE A 641 -14.65 -37.75 -8.78
CA ILE A 641 -13.38 -37.02 -8.60
C ILE A 641 -12.51 -37.70 -7.53
N ALA A 642 -11.18 -37.60 -7.68
CA ALA A 642 -10.23 -38.08 -6.71
C ALA A 642 -9.98 -37.08 -5.59
N ALA A 643 -10.03 -35.81 -5.91
CA ALA A 643 -9.88 -34.69 -4.98
C ALA A 643 -10.69 -33.48 -5.46
N ALA A 644 -11.11 -32.62 -4.54
CA ALA A 644 -11.66 -31.32 -4.84
C ALA A 644 -10.64 -30.24 -4.43
N ILE A 645 -10.39 -29.27 -5.31
CA ILE A 645 -9.50 -28.12 -5.05
C ILE A 645 -10.37 -26.87 -5.00
N ASP A 646 -10.35 -26.20 -3.84
CA ASP A 646 -11.18 -25.02 -3.63
C ASP A 646 -10.56 -24.06 -2.60
N GLU A 647 -11.15 -22.88 -2.46
CA GLU A 647 -10.77 -21.93 -1.43
C GLU A 647 -11.16 -22.43 -0.04
N VAL A 648 -10.32 -22.13 0.95
CA VAL A 648 -10.49 -22.59 2.34
C VAL A 648 -11.88 -22.32 2.90
N PRO A 649 -12.54 -21.16 2.70
CA PRO A 649 -13.89 -20.92 3.23
C PRO A 649 -14.93 -21.91 2.70
N TYR A 650 -14.89 -22.28 1.41
CA TYR A 650 -15.80 -23.27 0.81
C TYR A 650 -15.53 -24.68 1.36
N ILE A 651 -14.25 -25.02 1.49
CA ILE A 651 -13.84 -26.31 2.07
C ILE A 651 -14.31 -26.42 3.53
N ARG A 652 -14.21 -25.34 4.32
CA ARG A 652 -14.74 -25.29 5.69
C ARG A 652 -16.25 -25.56 5.73
N LEU A 653 -16.99 -25.00 4.78
CA LEU A 653 -18.42 -25.25 4.68
C LEU A 653 -18.71 -26.72 4.36
N ILE A 654 -17.99 -27.35 3.42
CA ILE A 654 -18.12 -28.78 3.11
C ILE A 654 -17.78 -29.63 4.34
N LEU A 655 -16.70 -29.32 5.04
CA LEU A 655 -16.28 -30.04 6.23
C LEU A 655 -17.26 -29.88 7.41
N SER A 656 -17.96 -28.75 7.52
CA SER A 656 -18.98 -28.56 8.56
C SER A 656 -20.18 -29.48 8.39
N GLN A 657 -20.49 -29.88 7.16
CA GLN A 657 -21.57 -30.81 6.83
C GLN A 657 -21.11 -32.28 6.86
N TYR A 658 -19.86 -32.55 6.44
CA TYR A 658 -19.31 -33.88 6.26
C TYR A 658 -18.05 -34.11 7.11
N CYS A 659 -18.16 -33.92 8.43
CA CYS A 659 -17.08 -34.14 9.36
C CYS A 659 -16.53 -35.56 9.27
N ASN A 660 -15.21 -35.75 9.38
CA ASN A 660 -14.49 -37.03 9.40
C ASN A 660 -14.50 -37.85 8.09
N LYS A 661 -15.11 -37.33 7.00
CA LYS A 661 -15.03 -38.02 5.70
C LYS A 661 -13.81 -37.61 4.86
N TYR A 662 -13.33 -36.41 5.09
CA TYR A 662 -12.34 -35.77 4.22
C TYR A 662 -11.15 -35.21 4.98
N LEU A 663 -9.99 -35.20 4.34
CA LEU A 663 -8.77 -34.56 4.81
C LEU A 663 -8.48 -33.33 3.94
N THR A 664 -8.03 -32.27 4.58
CA THR A 664 -7.63 -31.03 3.89
C THR A 664 -6.11 -30.94 3.79
N ILE A 665 -5.64 -30.69 2.58
CA ILE A 665 -4.22 -30.50 2.29
C ILE A 665 -4.03 -29.11 1.72
N PRO A 666 -3.36 -28.17 2.42
CA PRO A 666 -3.09 -26.83 1.89
C PRO A 666 -2.27 -26.92 0.61
N THR A 667 -2.65 -26.17 -0.42
CA THR A 667 -1.97 -26.19 -1.73
C THR A 667 -1.37 -24.87 -2.11
N PHE A 668 -2.17 -23.81 -2.18
CA PHE A 668 -1.74 -22.49 -2.59
C PHE A 668 -2.16 -21.42 -1.59
N LYS A 669 -1.36 -20.33 -1.54
CA LYS A 669 -1.70 -19.16 -0.73
C LYS A 669 -2.48 -18.17 -1.58
N THR A 670 -3.66 -17.77 -1.12
CA THR A 670 -4.42 -16.63 -1.62
C THR A 670 -4.63 -15.65 -0.46
N ALA A 671 -5.14 -14.45 -0.75
CA ALA A 671 -5.35 -13.47 0.31
C ALA A 671 -6.74 -13.60 1.01
N GLY A 672 -7.60 -14.56 0.63
CA GLY A 672 -8.95 -14.71 1.17
C GLY A 672 -9.97 -13.76 0.55
N PHE A 673 -11.15 -13.60 1.19
CA PHE A 673 -12.19 -12.70 0.73
C PHE A 673 -12.02 -11.31 1.31
N GLY A 674 -12.22 -10.29 0.48
CA GLY A 674 -12.19 -8.88 0.87
C GLY A 674 -13.32 -8.09 0.20
N PHE A 675 -13.73 -6.99 0.82
CA PHE A 675 -14.67 -6.05 0.22
C PHE A 675 -13.94 -5.17 -0.79
N VAL A 676 -14.63 -4.86 -1.89
CA VAL A 676 -14.06 -4.14 -3.03
C VAL A 676 -14.52 -2.69 -3.01
N PHE A 677 -13.59 -1.76 -3.24
CA PHE A 677 -13.85 -0.33 -3.35
C PHE A 677 -13.11 0.27 -4.56
N PRO A 678 -13.53 1.43 -5.07
CA PRO A 678 -12.77 2.13 -6.10
C PRO A 678 -11.33 2.41 -5.63
N LYS A 679 -10.41 2.42 -6.58
CA LYS A 679 -9.00 2.68 -6.29
C LYS A 679 -8.80 4.04 -5.62
N GLY A 680 -8.04 4.08 -4.51
CA GLY A 680 -7.85 5.27 -3.70
C GLY A 680 -9.01 5.59 -2.75
N SER A 681 -9.98 4.69 -2.58
CA SER A 681 -11.11 4.94 -1.69
C SER A 681 -10.66 5.16 -0.25
N PRO A 682 -11.07 6.28 0.37
CA PRO A 682 -10.69 6.59 1.75
C PRO A 682 -11.38 5.69 2.79
N LEU A 683 -12.37 4.88 2.39
CA LEU A 683 -13.06 3.92 3.26
C LEU A 683 -12.21 2.68 3.55
N VAL A 684 -11.35 2.28 2.62
CA VAL A 684 -10.58 1.02 2.71
C VAL A 684 -9.79 0.92 4.02
N PRO A 685 -9.02 1.93 4.45
CA PRO A 685 -8.29 1.86 5.72
C PRO A 685 -9.19 1.74 6.96
N ASP A 686 -10.31 2.48 7.01
CA ASP A 686 -11.21 2.47 8.15
C ASP A 686 -11.98 1.14 8.24
N ILE A 687 -12.48 0.64 7.12
CA ILE A 687 -13.15 -0.67 7.02
C ILE A 687 -12.16 -1.79 7.34
N SER A 688 -10.94 -1.73 6.83
CA SER A 688 -9.88 -2.71 7.14
C SER A 688 -9.56 -2.77 8.63
N ARG A 689 -9.50 -1.62 9.31
CA ARG A 689 -9.31 -1.55 10.76
C ARG A 689 -10.51 -2.12 11.52
N ALA A 690 -11.72 -1.88 11.04
CA ALA A 690 -12.93 -2.45 11.62
C ALA A 690 -12.98 -3.98 11.41
N ILE A 691 -12.54 -4.49 10.26
CA ILE A 691 -12.38 -5.95 10.01
C ILE A 691 -11.44 -6.56 11.04
N LEU A 692 -10.24 -5.98 11.25
CA LEU A 692 -9.30 -6.48 12.28
C LEU A 692 -9.93 -6.53 13.66
N ASN A 693 -10.66 -5.49 14.05
CA ASN A 693 -11.32 -5.45 15.35
C ASN A 693 -12.37 -6.57 15.52
N ILE A 694 -13.04 -6.94 14.42
CA ILE A 694 -14.05 -8.03 14.44
C ILE A 694 -13.37 -9.39 14.39
N THR A 695 -12.35 -9.58 13.54
CA THR A 695 -11.66 -10.86 13.38
C THR A 695 -10.86 -11.25 14.62
N GLU A 696 -10.31 -10.28 15.36
CA GLU A 696 -9.63 -10.49 16.64
C GLU A 696 -10.61 -10.64 17.83
N GLY A 697 -11.89 -10.32 17.63
CA GLY A 697 -12.90 -10.29 18.66
C GLY A 697 -13.81 -11.51 18.72
N PRO A 698 -14.64 -11.62 19.79
CA PRO A 698 -15.59 -12.73 19.94
C PRO A 698 -16.74 -12.70 18.91
N ASN A 699 -16.93 -11.60 18.21
CA ASN A 699 -18.01 -11.45 17.23
C ASN A 699 -17.78 -12.35 16.02
N MET A 700 -16.54 -12.46 15.55
CA MET A 700 -16.21 -13.36 14.44
C MET A 700 -16.54 -14.81 14.75
N THR A 701 -16.14 -15.28 15.93
CA THR A 701 -16.46 -16.65 16.39
C THR A 701 -17.98 -16.90 16.49
N LYS A 702 -18.78 -15.89 16.84
CA LYS A 702 -20.25 -16.02 16.87
C LYS A 702 -20.83 -16.15 15.47
N ILE A 703 -20.37 -15.30 14.53
CA ILE A 703 -20.81 -15.33 13.12
C ILE A 703 -20.39 -16.66 12.48
N GLU A 704 -19.15 -17.09 12.67
CA GLU A 704 -18.65 -18.37 12.15
C GLU A 704 -19.43 -19.55 12.72
N LYS A 705 -19.73 -19.56 14.03
CA LYS A 705 -20.56 -20.60 14.63
C LYS A 705 -21.97 -20.63 14.05
N ALA A 706 -22.56 -19.49 13.77
CA ALA A 706 -23.91 -19.42 13.19
C ALA A 706 -23.94 -20.01 11.75
N TRP A 707 -22.91 -19.83 10.96
CA TRP A 707 -22.92 -20.24 9.55
C TRP A 707 -22.22 -21.58 9.28
N PHE A 708 -21.19 -21.95 10.07
CA PHE A 708 -20.38 -23.15 9.85
C PHE A 708 -20.57 -24.25 10.91
N THR A 709 -21.46 -24.08 11.87
CA THR A 709 -21.76 -25.14 12.83
C THR A 709 -23.08 -25.81 12.44
N SER A 710 -23.00 -27.01 11.89
CA SER A 710 -24.18 -27.88 11.71
C SER A 710 -24.68 -28.36 13.08
N GLU A 711 -26.01 -28.39 13.28
CA GLU A 711 -26.63 -28.96 14.49
C GLU A 711 -26.38 -30.47 14.70
N THR A 712 -25.75 -31.13 13.72
CA THR A 712 -25.40 -32.54 13.80
C THR A 712 -23.99 -32.70 14.39
N ASN A 713 -23.91 -33.00 15.68
CA ASN A 713 -22.87 -33.73 16.45
C ASN A 713 -21.38 -33.72 15.91
N CYS A 714 -20.93 -32.69 15.27
CA CYS A 714 -19.53 -32.46 15.07
C CYS A 714 -18.91 -31.75 16.29
N LEU A 715 -19.20 -32.27 17.48
CA LEU A 715 -18.60 -31.82 18.72
C LEU A 715 -17.13 -32.19 18.73
N GLU A 716 -16.31 -31.13 18.66
CA GLU A 716 -14.93 -31.09 19.14
C GLU A 716 -14.02 -32.25 18.69
N SER A 717 -13.87 -32.46 17.41
CA SER A 717 -12.59 -32.95 16.91
C SER A 717 -11.90 -31.82 16.12
N THR A 718 -11.30 -30.89 16.87
CA THR A 718 -10.10 -30.22 16.35
C THR A 718 -9.25 -31.31 15.72
N PRO A 719 -8.64 -31.07 14.55
CA PRO A 719 -7.47 -31.79 14.14
C PRO A 719 -6.27 -31.29 15.01
N SER A 720 -6.40 -31.37 16.33
CA SER A 720 -5.24 -31.63 17.14
C SER A 720 -4.70 -32.90 16.50
N SER A 721 -3.43 -32.93 16.11
CA SER A 721 -2.66 -34.14 15.90
C SER A 721 -3.09 -35.17 16.95
N SER A 722 -4.26 -35.77 16.73
CA SER A 722 -4.62 -36.98 17.43
C SER A 722 -3.55 -37.94 16.92
N SER A 723 -2.48 -38.08 17.69
CA SER A 723 -1.72 -39.30 17.71
C SER A 723 -2.79 -40.37 17.55
N ASN A 724 -2.84 -41.02 16.38
CA ASN A 724 -3.63 -42.23 16.23
C ASN A 724 -3.11 -43.17 17.35
N SER A 725 -3.79 -43.12 18.50
CA SER A 725 -3.50 -44.06 19.58
C SER A 725 -3.82 -45.42 18.98
N LEU A 726 -2.79 -46.14 18.64
CA LEU A 726 -2.90 -47.53 18.18
C LEU A 726 -3.60 -48.29 19.29
N GLY A 727 -4.89 -48.52 19.12
CA GLY A 727 -5.70 -49.27 20.09
C GLY A 727 -5.26 -50.72 20.17
N LEU A 728 -5.77 -51.43 21.17
CA LEU A 728 -5.50 -52.83 21.43
C LEU A 728 -5.75 -53.72 20.18
N ASP A 729 -6.72 -53.31 19.34
CA ASP A 729 -7.08 -53.97 18.08
C ASP A 729 -5.99 -53.96 17.01
N SER A 730 -5.01 -53.07 17.10
CA SER A 730 -3.87 -53.00 16.17
C SER A 730 -2.69 -53.90 16.61
N PHE A 731 -2.64 -54.29 17.89
CA PHE A 731 -1.51 -55.04 18.47
C PHE A 731 -1.93 -56.41 18.99
N TRP A 732 -3.18 -56.84 18.94
CA TRP A 732 -3.62 -58.10 19.50
C TRP A 732 -2.85 -59.30 18.94
N GLY A 733 -2.45 -59.27 17.65
CA GLY A 733 -1.62 -60.31 17.05
C GLY A 733 -0.22 -60.42 17.70
N LEU A 734 0.39 -59.28 18.08
CA LEU A 734 1.67 -59.25 18.80
C LEU A 734 1.52 -59.86 20.21
N PHE A 735 0.43 -59.52 20.90
CA PHE A 735 0.16 -60.06 22.21
C PHE A 735 -0.11 -61.58 22.17
N VAL A 736 -0.79 -62.07 21.12
CA VAL A 736 -0.97 -63.53 20.92
C VAL A 736 0.37 -64.22 20.68
N ILE A 737 1.25 -63.69 19.84
CA ILE A 737 2.58 -64.26 19.60
C ILE A 737 3.38 -64.27 20.89
N ALA A 738 3.43 -63.16 21.61
CA ALA A 738 4.16 -63.08 22.89
C ALA A 738 3.58 -64.03 23.94
N GLY A 739 2.27 -64.16 23.99
CA GLY A 739 1.57 -65.08 24.87
C GLY A 739 1.90 -66.56 24.55
N VAL A 740 1.85 -66.92 23.25
CA VAL A 740 2.20 -68.28 22.81
C VAL A 740 3.65 -68.63 23.15
N VAL A 741 4.61 -67.70 22.89
CA VAL A 741 6.02 -67.89 23.21
C VAL A 741 6.23 -68.07 24.73
N ALA A 742 5.57 -67.24 25.54
CA ALA A 742 5.62 -67.31 26.99
C ALA A 742 5.07 -68.66 27.51
N VAL A 743 3.93 -69.11 26.99
CA VAL A 743 3.36 -70.45 27.37
C VAL A 743 4.27 -71.60 26.94
N LEU A 744 4.86 -71.56 25.74
CA LEU A 744 5.81 -72.54 25.27
C LEU A 744 7.06 -72.55 26.17
N ALA A 745 7.61 -71.42 26.54
CA ALA A 745 8.74 -71.35 27.45
C ALA A 745 8.40 -71.94 28.81
N LEU A 746 7.23 -71.69 29.32
CA LEU A 746 6.73 -72.21 30.57
C LEU A 746 6.55 -73.76 30.52
N LEU A 747 6.02 -74.26 29.41
CA LEU A 747 5.89 -75.71 29.17
C LEU A 747 7.25 -76.36 29.05
N ILE A 748 8.22 -75.79 28.35
CA ILE A 748 9.58 -76.28 28.23
C ILE A 748 10.22 -76.35 29.64
N TYR A 749 10.04 -75.24 30.40
CA TYR A 749 10.54 -75.17 31.77
C TYR A 749 9.89 -76.25 32.63
N MET A 750 8.58 -76.44 32.57
CA MET A 750 7.89 -77.52 33.31
C MET A 750 8.39 -78.90 32.92
N VAL A 751 8.56 -79.16 31.63
CA VAL A 751 9.13 -80.45 31.17
C VAL A 751 10.56 -80.68 31.70
N MET A 752 11.40 -79.64 31.65
CA MET A 752 12.77 -79.74 32.21
C MET A 752 12.75 -79.92 33.72
N PHE A 753 11.86 -79.18 34.44
CA PHE A 753 11.67 -79.32 35.88
C PHE A 753 11.21 -80.75 36.27
N VAL A 754 10.22 -81.29 35.54
CA VAL A 754 9.75 -82.66 35.74
C VAL A 754 10.88 -83.69 35.45
N LYS A 755 11.61 -83.53 34.34
CA LYS A 755 12.78 -84.38 34.03
C LYS A 755 13.83 -84.34 35.13
N ARG A 756 14.22 -83.18 35.61
CA ARG A 756 15.24 -82.95 36.63
C ARG A 756 14.80 -83.54 37.98
N ASN A 757 13.52 -83.53 38.29
CA ASN A 757 12.98 -84.05 39.54
C ASN A 757 12.27 -85.41 39.41
N TRP A 758 12.46 -86.13 38.29
CA TRP A 758 11.79 -87.39 37.97
C TRP A 758 11.96 -88.43 39.04
N ARG A 759 13.12 -88.54 39.68
CA ARG A 759 13.42 -89.43 40.75
C ARG A 759 12.62 -89.16 42.02
N VAL A 760 12.22 -87.95 42.28
CA VAL A 760 11.40 -87.52 43.42
C VAL A 760 9.94 -87.83 43.15
N ILE A 761 9.52 -87.63 41.90
CA ILE A 761 8.11 -87.83 41.44
C ILE A 761 7.81 -89.35 41.43
N THR A 762 8.76 -90.22 41.04
CA THR A 762 8.58 -91.65 40.89
C THR A 762 8.88 -92.44 42.17
N SER A 763 9.34 -91.81 43.27
CA SER A 763 9.57 -92.50 44.54
C SER A 763 8.25 -93.02 45.13
N SER A 764 8.14 -94.33 45.31
CA SER A 764 6.87 -94.98 45.73
C SER A 764 6.57 -94.93 47.25
N SER A 765 7.44 -94.33 48.07
CA SER A 765 7.32 -94.35 49.54
C SER A 765 6.81 -93.02 50.18
N ALA A 766 6.54 -91.98 49.41
CA ALA A 766 6.11 -90.64 49.95
C ALA A 766 4.66 -90.29 49.56
N SER A 767 3.91 -89.68 50.48
CA SER A 767 2.53 -89.22 50.21
C SER A 767 2.56 -88.10 49.21
N LEU A 768 1.42 -87.90 48.42
CA LEU A 768 1.29 -86.88 47.40
C LEU A 768 1.60 -85.43 47.93
N TRP A 769 1.22 -85.14 49.19
CA TRP A 769 1.50 -83.88 49.88
C TRP A 769 3.00 -83.65 50.11
N GLN A 770 3.73 -84.73 50.58
CA GLN A 770 5.16 -84.64 50.77
C GLN A 770 5.93 -84.46 49.45
N LYS A 771 5.46 -85.04 48.35
CA LYS A 771 6.00 -84.84 47.03
C LYS A 771 5.79 -83.39 46.54
N ILE A 772 4.57 -82.77 46.75
CA ILE A 772 4.30 -81.38 46.38
C ILE A 772 5.13 -80.42 47.21
N VAL A 773 5.27 -80.60 48.51
CA VAL A 773 6.10 -79.77 49.39
C VAL A 773 7.62 -79.88 49.03
N ALA A 774 8.08 -81.10 48.71
CA ALA A 774 9.46 -81.32 48.29
C ALA A 774 9.75 -80.69 46.90
N LEU A 775 8.79 -80.74 46.01
CA LEU A 775 8.85 -80.06 44.70
C LEU A 775 8.78 -78.54 44.86
N GLY A 776 7.89 -78.03 45.74
CA GLY A 776 7.76 -76.58 46.00
C GLY A 776 8.97 -75.99 46.70
N ARG A 777 9.76 -76.74 47.45
CA ARG A 777 11.07 -76.31 48.02
C ARG A 777 12.21 -76.34 47.01
N ARG A 778 12.05 -76.97 45.84
CA ARG A 778 12.98 -77.01 44.74
C ARG A 778 12.61 -76.21 43.54
N PHE A 779 11.36 -75.65 43.52
CA PHE A 779 10.88 -74.62 42.61
C PHE A 779 11.45 -73.29 43.07
#